data_686569f18029fef63784e13bfe0be9c2
#
_entry.id   686569f18029fef63784e13bfe0be9c2
#
_cell.length_a   1.000
_cell.length_b   1.000
_cell.length_c   1.000
_cell.angle_alpha   90.00
_cell.angle_beta   90.00
_cell.angle_gamma   90.00
#
_symmetry.space_group_name_H-M   'P 1'
#
loop_
_entity.id
_entity.type
_entity.pdbx_description
1 polymer ?
#
loop_
_entity_poly.entity_id
_entity_poly.type
_entity_poly.pdbx_seq_one_letter_code
_entity_poly.pdbx_strand_id
1 'polypeptide(L)'
;MVSDARRSAFGLRRWSALVAYGLVLSGAVQAAPGVADYQRSLGLREQWITLTENVAWPAQWQDNGRFYYRKTVPGGFAFVSADVATLQKQPAFDQARLAQALSAATGKPYAPLRLPFEQFSFSTEGQRSDGAIVFALEDAPWRCTLTTYHCAPDARLQPTSRPRGFGVVRDPLVPADTTPRRSPDARWEVLADGWNLVLRHVADGRVTRLSSDGRADDYFDPESVAWSPDSRQLAVYRVRPGLARRVTRVEAAPAGGGQPVVHTQLYPKPGDAVDVERPVLFALDGTRRDVDTALFDNPYALSPLQWRSDGRSVAFEYVQRGFQRMRVIAVDAISGRARVAVGEDARTFVYADRSFRHDVDGRGDEVLWISERDGWRHLYLFDGRSGKVKRQLTRGPWVVRDVLRVDDAQRRIWFTAGGMDAGKDPYDRQLYSVDFDGRRLTRLTHAEADHDVAIADDGLHYVDVYSRPDLPPVMELHAIDGQLLHTVEHGTIDRLQAAGWRAPETFVAKGRDGTSDIWGMVVRPRDYDPRKTYPVIENIYAGPHDSFVPKTFWPFGYHSGGDKQIGMQAQADLGFIVVMIDGMGTANRSKAFHDVAWKDLGDSGFADRIAWHRALAAKDPSYDISRVGIYGASAGGQSTLGALERHPEFYKVGVAFAGCYDNRMDKISWNEQWMGWPVDAHYAEASGVVNARTLQGDLLLIVGEQDSNVDPASTAQVVDALIKAGKEFDLLNVPGGEHSVGRSSGPIDYVQRRQYDFFVRHLRNEPTPHWNSLPSEAQ
;
A
#
# COMPACT_ATOMS: atom_id res chain seq x y z
N MET A 1 -1.43 -82.03 34.94
CA MET A 1 -1.75 -82.54 36.34
C MET A 1 -2.80 -81.53 36.78
N VAL A 2 -4.05 -81.96 36.74
CA VAL A 2 -4.91 -82.40 37.80
C VAL A 2 -5.29 -81.20 38.67
N SER A 3 -6.47 -80.73 38.53
CA SER A 3 -7.83 -80.99 39.12
C SER A 3 -8.02 -80.08 40.35
N ASP A 4 -9.10 -79.60 40.74
CA ASP A 4 -10.53 -79.90 40.66
C ASP A 4 -11.31 -78.79 41.41
N ALA A 5 -12.39 -78.38 40.90
CA ALA A 5 -13.76 -78.27 41.34
C ALA A 5 -14.13 -78.18 42.82
N ARG A 6 -15.03 -77.30 43.15
CA ARG A 6 -16.40 -77.48 43.72
C ARG A 6 -16.99 -76.17 44.25
N ARG A 7 -18.07 -75.72 43.61
CA ARG A 7 -19.50 -75.61 44.04
C ARG A 7 -19.76 -75.16 45.52
N SER A 8 -20.48 -74.10 45.75
CA SER A 8 -21.93 -73.90 45.93
C SER A 8 -22.11 -72.69 46.89
N ALA A 9 -23.08 -71.86 46.97
CA ALA A 9 -24.49 -71.83 46.78
C ALA A 9 -25.03 -70.47 47.28
N PHE A 10 -26.03 -69.95 46.62
CA PHE A 10 -27.12 -69.09 47.06
C PHE A 10 -26.93 -67.98 48.09
N GLY A 11 -27.23 -66.73 47.71
CA GLY A 11 -27.57 -65.59 48.54
C GLY A 11 -28.22 -64.46 47.75
N LEU A 12 -29.55 -64.45 47.63
CA LEU A 12 -30.31 -63.32 47.13
C LEU A 12 -30.10 -62.10 48.01
N ARG A 13 -29.60 -61.01 47.44
CA ARG A 13 -29.81 -59.65 47.97
C ARG A 13 -30.19 -58.69 46.86
N ARG A 14 -31.30 -58.02 47.12
CA ARG A 14 -31.95 -56.97 46.29
C ARG A 14 -30.94 -55.88 45.94
N TRP A 15 -30.82 -55.55 44.63
CA TRP A 15 -30.14 -54.36 44.14
C TRP A 15 -31.17 -53.32 43.75
N SER A 16 -31.15 -52.17 44.43
CA SER A 16 -31.86 -50.96 44.10
C SER A 16 -31.14 -50.31 42.91
N ALA A 17 -31.81 -50.18 41.82
CA ALA A 17 -31.30 -49.48 40.62
C ALA A 17 -31.28 -47.97 40.91
N LEU A 18 -30.12 -47.35 41.04
CA LEU A 18 -29.89 -45.93 40.92
C LEU A 18 -29.73 -45.60 39.41
N VAL A 19 -30.77 -45.02 38.82
CA VAL A 19 -30.71 -44.42 37.48
C VAL A 19 -29.96 -43.09 37.63
N ALA A 20 -28.68 -43.06 37.22
CA ALA A 20 -27.94 -41.83 37.01
C ALA A 20 -28.43 -41.19 35.70
N TYR A 21 -29.20 -40.11 35.81
CA TYR A 21 -29.45 -39.21 34.69
C TYR A 21 -28.16 -38.48 34.36
N GLY A 22 -27.42 -38.97 33.35
CA GLY A 22 -26.37 -38.20 32.69
C GLY A 22 -27.03 -37.08 31.87
N LEU A 23 -26.93 -35.85 32.38
CA LEU A 23 -27.18 -34.66 31.57
C LEU A 23 -26.10 -34.63 30.47
N VAL A 24 -26.45 -35.14 29.27
CA VAL A 24 -25.73 -34.82 28.04
C VAL A 24 -26.07 -33.38 27.72
N LEU A 25 -25.18 -32.48 28.06
CA LEU A 25 -25.16 -31.13 27.48
C LEU A 25 -24.86 -31.29 25.99
N SER A 26 -25.91 -31.44 25.19
CA SER A 26 -25.84 -31.30 23.75
C SER A 26 -25.56 -29.81 23.46
N GLY A 27 -24.28 -29.44 23.41
CA GLY A 27 -23.91 -28.22 22.75
C GLY A 27 -24.48 -28.26 21.33
N ALA A 28 -25.31 -27.29 20.97
CA ALA A 28 -25.83 -27.17 19.62
C ALA A 28 -24.65 -27.06 18.67
N VAL A 29 -24.30 -28.13 17.98
CA VAL A 29 -23.31 -28.10 16.90
C VAL A 29 -23.90 -27.18 15.82
N GLN A 30 -23.21 -26.10 15.52
CA GLN A 30 -23.61 -25.21 14.43
C GLN A 30 -23.54 -26.03 13.13
N ALA A 31 -24.60 -26.00 12.31
CA ALA A 31 -24.62 -26.74 11.07
C ALA A 31 -23.50 -26.24 10.12
N ALA A 32 -22.90 -27.16 9.35
CA ALA A 32 -21.91 -26.82 8.34
C ALA A 32 -22.48 -25.81 7.33
N PRO A 33 -21.68 -24.82 6.87
CA PRO A 33 -22.14 -23.84 5.90
C PRO A 33 -22.57 -24.47 4.58
N GLY A 34 -23.80 -24.19 4.14
CA GLY A 34 -24.33 -24.64 2.86
C GLY A 34 -24.04 -23.64 1.72
N VAL A 35 -24.44 -24.02 0.49
CA VAL A 35 -24.26 -23.16 -0.71
C VAL A 35 -24.83 -21.76 -0.51
N ALA A 36 -26.02 -21.64 0.08
CA ALA A 36 -26.65 -20.36 0.34
C ALA A 36 -25.85 -19.46 1.30
N ASP A 37 -25.12 -20.05 2.24
CA ASP A 37 -24.24 -19.30 3.15
C ASP A 37 -23.02 -18.74 2.40
N TYR A 38 -22.44 -19.52 1.51
CA TYR A 38 -21.35 -19.05 0.64
C TYR A 38 -21.79 -17.96 -0.33
N GLN A 39 -22.95 -18.14 -0.99
CA GLN A 39 -23.49 -17.11 -1.90
C GLN A 39 -23.75 -15.79 -1.17
N ARG A 40 -24.34 -15.88 0.03
CA ARG A 40 -24.56 -14.70 0.87
C ARG A 40 -23.25 -14.05 1.29
N SER A 41 -22.26 -14.84 1.68
CA SER A 41 -20.95 -14.39 2.13
C SER A 41 -20.17 -13.73 1.00
N LEU A 42 -20.01 -14.40 -0.14
CA LEU A 42 -19.27 -13.89 -1.29
C LEU A 42 -19.97 -12.73 -2.00
N GLY A 43 -21.30 -12.66 -1.95
CA GLY A 43 -22.10 -11.57 -2.50
C GLY A 43 -22.23 -10.36 -1.58
N LEU A 44 -21.60 -10.36 -0.41
CA LEU A 44 -21.82 -9.35 0.63
C LEU A 44 -21.46 -7.93 0.18
N ARG A 45 -20.39 -7.77 -0.59
CA ARG A 45 -19.95 -6.47 -1.12
C ARG A 45 -21.02 -5.82 -1.99
N GLU A 46 -21.54 -6.56 -2.98
CA GLU A 46 -22.57 -6.06 -3.90
C GLU A 46 -23.88 -5.73 -3.17
N GLN A 47 -24.21 -6.50 -2.15
CA GLN A 47 -25.38 -6.25 -1.33
C GLN A 47 -25.22 -4.99 -0.48
N TRP A 48 -24.11 -4.83 0.19
CA TRP A 48 -23.94 -3.77 1.19
C TRP A 48 -23.66 -2.40 0.60
N ILE A 49 -22.92 -2.32 -0.51
CA ILE A 49 -22.58 -1.05 -1.15
C ILE A 49 -23.85 -0.27 -1.61
N THR A 50 -24.92 -0.98 -1.92
CA THR A 50 -26.22 -0.40 -2.32
C THR A 50 -27.11 0.02 -1.14
N LEU A 51 -26.70 -0.31 0.08
CA LEU A 51 -27.46 -0.04 1.31
C LEU A 51 -27.00 1.19 2.07
N THR A 52 -26.01 1.90 1.54
CA THR A 52 -25.50 3.15 2.11
C THR A 52 -25.92 4.33 1.24
N GLU A 53 -26.12 5.50 1.84
CA GLU A 53 -26.43 6.74 1.12
C GLU A 53 -25.54 7.87 1.62
N ASN A 54 -25.14 8.78 0.72
CA ASN A 54 -24.29 9.92 1.00
C ASN A 54 -22.93 9.57 1.66
N VAL A 55 -22.49 8.34 1.52
CA VAL A 55 -21.11 7.95 1.88
C VAL A 55 -20.20 8.55 0.81
N ALA A 56 -19.53 9.65 1.13
CA ALA A 56 -18.82 10.51 0.19
C ALA A 56 -17.32 10.44 0.39
N TRP A 57 -16.57 10.26 -0.72
CA TRP A 57 -15.10 10.21 -0.75
C TRP A 57 -14.60 9.95 -2.19
N PRO A 58 -13.36 10.36 -2.55
CA PRO A 58 -12.56 11.41 -1.92
C PRO A 58 -13.06 12.80 -2.34
N ALA A 59 -12.68 13.83 -1.57
CA ALA A 59 -12.83 15.21 -2.01
C ALA A 59 -11.61 15.64 -2.81
N GLN A 60 -11.82 16.24 -3.99
CA GLN A 60 -10.76 16.77 -4.84
C GLN A 60 -11.12 18.17 -5.33
N TRP A 61 -10.14 19.08 -5.30
CA TRP A 61 -10.35 20.43 -5.80
C TRP A 61 -10.28 20.47 -7.34
N GLN A 62 -11.25 21.12 -7.94
CA GLN A 62 -11.25 21.43 -9.37
C GLN A 62 -10.54 22.74 -9.65
N ASP A 63 -10.81 23.73 -8.79
CA ASP A 63 -10.23 25.05 -8.73
C ASP A 63 -10.42 25.60 -7.29
N ASN A 64 -10.00 26.81 -6.99
CA ASN A 64 -10.13 27.38 -5.64
C ASN A 64 -11.58 27.65 -5.19
N GLY A 65 -12.53 27.60 -6.11
CA GLY A 65 -13.96 27.85 -5.81
C GLY A 65 -14.83 26.59 -5.83
N ARG A 66 -14.28 25.45 -6.29
CA ARG A 66 -15.04 24.21 -6.47
C ARG A 66 -14.25 22.99 -6.14
N PHE A 67 -14.92 22.02 -5.51
CA PHE A 67 -14.41 20.66 -5.31
C PHE A 67 -15.44 19.64 -5.78
N TYR A 68 -14.99 18.41 -6.03
CA TYR A 68 -15.83 17.33 -6.47
C TYR A 68 -15.52 16.05 -5.69
N TYR A 69 -16.49 15.16 -5.65
CA TYR A 69 -16.40 13.90 -4.92
C TYR A 69 -17.38 12.88 -5.49
N ARG A 70 -17.17 11.61 -5.16
CA ARG A 70 -18.10 10.53 -5.40
C ARG A 70 -18.87 10.23 -4.13
N LYS A 71 -20.19 9.95 -4.22
CA LYS A 71 -20.98 9.48 -3.09
C LYS A 71 -21.90 8.32 -3.47
N THR A 72 -22.26 7.52 -2.46
CA THR A 72 -23.28 6.47 -2.62
C THR A 72 -24.67 7.07 -2.76
N VAL A 73 -25.45 6.46 -3.65
CA VAL A 73 -26.88 6.75 -3.86
C VAL A 73 -27.61 5.42 -4.04
N PRO A 74 -28.96 5.37 -3.91
CA PRO A 74 -29.69 4.15 -4.23
C PRO A 74 -29.35 3.62 -5.63
N GLY A 75 -28.83 2.40 -5.71
CA GLY A 75 -28.47 1.72 -6.95
C GLY A 75 -27.02 1.93 -7.44
N GLY A 76 -26.19 2.75 -6.78
CA GLY A 76 -24.80 2.94 -7.17
C GLY A 76 -24.15 4.20 -6.63
N PHE A 77 -23.52 4.99 -7.53
CA PHE A 77 -22.72 6.17 -7.16
C PHE A 77 -23.10 7.39 -7.99
N ALA A 78 -23.05 8.56 -7.36
CA ALA A 78 -23.14 9.86 -8.03
C ALA A 78 -21.81 10.63 -7.88
N PHE A 79 -21.41 11.31 -8.97
CA PHE A 79 -20.30 12.27 -8.96
C PHE A 79 -20.86 13.67 -8.83
N VAL A 80 -20.43 14.39 -7.81
CA VAL A 80 -20.98 15.69 -7.40
C VAL A 80 -19.89 16.72 -7.41
N SER A 81 -20.21 17.93 -7.88
CA SER A 81 -19.39 19.14 -7.73
C SER A 81 -20.10 20.09 -6.77
N ALA A 82 -19.33 20.67 -5.84
CA ALA A 82 -19.83 21.63 -4.85
C ALA A 82 -19.09 22.97 -5.01
N ASP A 83 -19.84 24.06 -4.95
CA ASP A 83 -19.34 25.43 -5.03
C ASP A 83 -19.15 25.99 -3.62
N VAL A 84 -17.96 26.52 -3.34
CA VAL A 84 -17.56 26.99 -2.00
C VAL A 84 -18.35 28.23 -1.57
N ALA A 85 -18.60 29.17 -2.50
CA ALA A 85 -19.23 30.45 -2.16
C ALA A 85 -20.76 30.32 -1.97
N THR A 86 -21.40 29.48 -2.79
CA THR A 86 -22.86 29.32 -2.80
C THR A 86 -23.34 28.10 -2.03
N LEU A 87 -22.44 27.16 -1.72
CA LEU A 87 -22.71 25.85 -1.12
C LEU A 87 -23.66 24.99 -1.98
N GLN A 88 -23.82 25.33 -3.25
CA GLN A 88 -24.66 24.58 -4.18
C GLN A 88 -23.93 23.34 -4.69
N LYS A 89 -24.68 22.25 -4.74
CA LYS A 89 -24.24 20.98 -5.30
C LYS A 89 -24.89 20.72 -6.65
N GLN A 90 -24.11 20.20 -7.60
CA GLN A 90 -24.60 19.80 -8.92
C GLN A 90 -23.86 18.54 -9.37
N PRO A 91 -24.40 17.78 -10.35
CA PRO A 91 -23.65 16.70 -10.97
C PRO A 91 -22.31 17.22 -11.53
N ALA A 92 -21.21 16.51 -11.27
CA ALA A 92 -19.92 16.87 -11.82
C ALA A 92 -19.91 16.79 -13.36
N PHE A 93 -20.70 15.87 -13.91
CA PHE A 93 -20.96 15.68 -15.34
C PHE A 93 -22.27 14.86 -15.52
N ASP A 94 -22.79 14.79 -16.76
CA ASP A 94 -23.93 13.93 -17.09
C ASP A 94 -23.47 12.46 -17.17
N GLN A 95 -23.72 11.70 -16.09
CA GLN A 95 -23.32 10.31 -15.99
C GLN A 95 -24.03 9.39 -17.02
N ALA A 96 -25.25 9.73 -17.44
CA ALA A 96 -25.96 8.92 -18.42
C ALA A 96 -25.32 9.05 -19.81
N ARG A 97 -24.98 10.28 -20.23
CA ARG A 97 -24.27 10.50 -21.47
C ARG A 97 -22.85 9.91 -21.45
N LEU A 98 -22.17 9.99 -20.31
CA LEU A 98 -20.82 9.42 -20.15
C LEU A 98 -20.88 7.88 -20.23
N ALA A 99 -21.82 7.23 -19.55
CA ALA A 99 -22.00 5.77 -19.62
C ALA A 99 -22.27 5.31 -21.07
N GLN A 100 -23.14 6.03 -21.79
CA GLN A 100 -23.44 5.74 -23.19
C GLN A 100 -22.18 5.89 -24.09
N ALA A 101 -21.43 6.98 -23.90
CA ALA A 101 -20.21 7.25 -24.67
C ALA A 101 -19.12 6.20 -24.43
N LEU A 102 -18.90 5.83 -23.16
CA LEU A 102 -17.96 4.78 -22.80
C LEU A 102 -18.39 3.41 -23.34
N SER A 103 -19.69 3.08 -23.26
CA SER A 103 -20.20 1.82 -23.83
C SER A 103 -19.97 1.75 -25.34
N ALA A 104 -20.17 2.87 -26.05
CA ALA A 104 -19.91 2.93 -27.49
C ALA A 104 -18.41 2.83 -27.83
N ALA A 105 -17.55 3.45 -27.02
CA ALA A 105 -16.11 3.47 -27.26
C ALA A 105 -15.43 2.13 -26.94
N THR A 106 -15.91 1.40 -25.93
CA THR A 106 -15.28 0.15 -25.45
C THR A 106 -15.96 -1.11 -25.95
N GLY A 107 -17.22 -1.01 -26.43
CA GLY A 107 -18.06 -2.18 -26.74
C GLY A 107 -18.61 -2.91 -25.52
N LYS A 108 -18.39 -2.42 -24.30
CA LYS A 108 -18.87 -2.99 -23.04
C LYS A 108 -20.05 -2.16 -22.49
N PRO A 109 -21.11 -2.76 -21.95
CA PRO A 109 -22.23 -2.00 -21.39
C PRO A 109 -21.86 -1.38 -20.03
N TYR A 110 -22.10 -0.09 -19.85
CA TYR A 110 -21.97 0.62 -18.57
C TYR A 110 -23.28 1.28 -18.16
N ALA A 111 -23.60 1.19 -16.87
CA ALA A 111 -24.77 1.87 -16.30
C ALA A 111 -24.37 3.25 -15.71
N PRO A 112 -25.26 4.26 -15.76
CA PRO A 112 -24.96 5.61 -15.28
C PRO A 112 -24.48 5.68 -13.82
N LEU A 113 -25.09 4.90 -12.93
CA LEU A 113 -24.71 4.86 -11.51
C LEU A 113 -23.64 3.81 -11.19
N ARG A 114 -23.06 3.15 -12.21
CA ARG A 114 -22.02 2.13 -12.07
C ARG A 114 -20.95 2.33 -13.15
N LEU A 115 -20.42 3.53 -13.22
CA LEU A 115 -19.30 3.84 -14.09
C LEU A 115 -18.05 3.02 -13.68
N PRO A 116 -17.18 2.64 -14.65
CA PRO A 116 -16.07 1.71 -14.41
C PRO A 116 -14.85 2.36 -13.74
N PHE A 117 -14.99 3.51 -13.15
CA PHE A 117 -13.94 4.21 -12.41
C PHE A 117 -14.47 4.80 -11.11
N GLU A 118 -13.59 4.96 -10.14
CA GLU A 118 -13.89 5.54 -8.83
C GLU A 118 -13.41 6.99 -8.70
N GLN A 119 -12.34 7.32 -9.41
CA GLN A 119 -11.70 8.63 -9.39
C GLN A 119 -11.49 9.15 -10.80
N PHE A 120 -11.49 10.45 -10.94
CA PHE A 120 -11.17 11.15 -12.19
C PHE A 120 -10.51 12.49 -11.84
N SER A 121 -9.91 13.13 -12.82
CA SER A 121 -9.41 14.50 -12.71
C SER A 121 -9.98 15.34 -13.85
N PHE A 122 -10.30 16.60 -13.57
CA PHE A 122 -10.54 17.56 -14.65
C PHE A 122 -9.23 17.84 -15.38
N SER A 123 -9.25 17.69 -16.70
CA SER A 123 -8.08 17.97 -17.50
C SER A 123 -7.88 19.49 -17.65
N THR A 124 -6.61 19.91 -17.60
CA THR A 124 -6.22 21.30 -17.78
C THR A 124 -5.23 21.46 -18.91
N GLU A 125 -5.36 22.53 -19.70
CA GLU A 125 -4.35 22.99 -20.64
C GLU A 125 -3.75 24.29 -20.07
N GLY A 126 -2.55 24.17 -19.51
CA GLY A 126 -2.00 25.20 -18.63
C GLY A 126 -2.78 25.30 -17.30
N GLN A 127 -3.31 26.50 -16.98
CA GLN A 127 -4.12 26.73 -15.77
C GLN A 127 -5.63 26.72 -16.04
N ARG A 128 -6.07 26.38 -17.24
CA ARG A 128 -7.51 26.39 -17.61
C ARG A 128 -8.01 24.98 -17.85
N SER A 129 -9.21 24.68 -17.32
CA SER A 129 -9.93 23.46 -17.70
C SER A 129 -10.23 23.48 -19.19
N ASP A 130 -9.89 22.40 -19.89
CA ASP A 130 -10.19 22.20 -21.31
C ASP A 130 -11.54 21.49 -21.55
N GLY A 131 -12.35 21.39 -20.50
CA GLY A 131 -13.69 20.79 -20.56
C GLY A 131 -13.69 19.28 -20.72
N ALA A 132 -12.65 18.61 -20.29
CA ALA A 132 -12.54 17.15 -20.31
C ALA A 132 -12.21 16.57 -18.93
N ILE A 133 -12.50 15.30 -18.77
CA ILE A 133 -12.07 14.50 -17.62
C ILE A 133 -11.13 13.39 -18.06
N VAL A 134 -10.22 13.01 -17.15
CA VAL A 134 -9.27 11.93 -17.32
C VAL A 134 -9.44 10.94 -16.16
N PHE A 135 -9.43 9.65 -16.46
CA PHE A 135 -9.56 8.57 -15.49
C PHE A 135 -8.84 7.31 -16.02
N ALA A 136 -8.59 6.35 -15.15
CA ALA A 136 -8.08 5.04 -15.54
C ALA A 136 -9.24 4.08 -15.84
N LEU A 137 -9.12 3.33 -16.94
CA LEU A 137 -10.01 2.22 -17.28
C LEU A 137 -9.14 1.01 -17.62
N GLU A 138 -9.24 -0.06 -16.84
CA GLU A 138 -8.40 -1.25 -17.00
C GLU A 138 -6.90 -0.89 -17.08
N ASP A 139 -6.44 -0.04 -16.13
CA ASP A 139 -5.07 0.48 -16.01
C ASP A 139 -4.59 1.37 -17.17
N ALA A 140 -5.41 1.60 -18.18
CA ALA A 140 -5.11 2.54 -19.26
C ALA A 140 -5.72 3.93 -18.99
N PRO A 141 -4.99 5.03 -19.26
CA PRO A 141 -5.55 6.38 -19.14
C PRO A 141 -6.54 6.66 -20.27
N TRP A 142 -7.71 7.13 -19.89
CA TRP A 142 -8.79 7.55 -20.80
C TRP A 142 -9.12 9.00 -20.59
N ARG A 143 -9.56 9.65 -21.68
CA ARG A 143 -10.01 11.03 -21.71
C ARG A 143 -11.40 11.10 -22.32
N CYS A 144 -12.30 11.87 -21.66
CA CYS A 144 -13.63 12.18 -22.19
C CYS A 144 -13.87 13.68 -22.20
N THR A 145 -14.17 14.26 -23.37
CA THR A 145 -14.55 15.66 -23.52
C THR A 145 -16.00 15.84 -23.08
N LEU A 146 -16.27 16.67 -22.09
CA LEU A 146 -17.62 16.82 -21.48
C LEU A 146 -18.61 17.60 -22.34
N THR A 147 -18.15 18.37 -23.33
CA THR A 147 -19.03 19.09 -24.26
C THR A 147 -19.68 18.15 -25.27
N THR A 148 -18.88 17.22 -25.81
CA THR A 148 -19.29 16.28 -26.86
C THR A 148 -19.54 14.86 -26.34
N TYR A 149 -19.01 14.54 -25.17
CA TYR A 149 -18.92 13.17 -24.61
C TYR A 149 -18.18 12.22 -25.55
N HIS A 150 -17.13 12.72 -26.20
CA HIS A 150 -16.20 11.86 -26.95
C HIS A 150 -15.17 11.28 -26.00
N CYS A 151 -15.10 9.95 -25.89
CA CYS A 151 -14.18 9.21 -25.02
C CYS A 151 -13.18 8.39 -25.84
N ALA A 152 -11.90 8.45 -25.49
CA ALA A 152 -10.84 7.67 -26.11
C ALA A 152 -9.67 7.44 -25.14
N PRO A 153 -8.83 6.41 -25.35
CA PRO A 153 -7.55 6.27 -24.64
C PRO A 153 -6.69 7.54 -24.84
N ASP A 154 -6.08 8.03 -23.76
CA ASP A 154 -5.24 9.22 -23.81
C ASP A 154 -3.74 8.86 -23.88
N ALA A 155 -3.22 8.76 -25.10
CA ALA A 155 -1.81 8.45 -25.33
C ALA A 155 -0.83 9.52 -24.78
N ARG A 156 -1.31 10.75 -24.49
CA ARG A 156 -0.47 11.85 -23.95
C ARG A 156 -0.09 11.61 -22.49
N LEU A 157 -0.84 10.78 -21.79
CA LEU A 157 -0.61 10.40 -20.38
C LEU A 157 0.23 9.13 -20.23
N GLN A 158 0.67 8.55 -21.37
CA GLN A 158 1.60 7.43 -21.29
C GLN A 158 2.99 7.92 -20.87
N PRO A 159 3.72 7.14 -20.01
CA PRO A 159 5.07 7.49 -19.63
C PRO A 159 5.96 7.65 -20.87
N THR A 160 6.59 8.80 -21.02
CA THR A 160 7.54 9.08 -22.11
C THR A 160 8.97 8.70 -21.77
N SER A 161 9.24 8.35 -20.49
CA SER A 161 10.56 7.95 -20.02
C SER A 161 10.77 6.45 -20.14
N ARG A 162 12.03 6.06 -20.35
CA ARG A 162 12.45 4.66 -20.38
C ARG A 162 12.14 3.96 -19.06
N PRO A 163 11.47 2.78 -19.08
CA PRO A 163 11.15 2.06 -17.87
C PRO A 163 12.37 1.75 -17.02
N ARG A 164 12.24 1.88 -15.71
CA ARG A 164 13.25 1.48 -14.73
C ARG A 164 12.72 0.32 -13.90
N GLY A 165 13.40 -0.81 -13.92
CA GLY A 165 13.07 -1.96 -13.08
C GLY A 165 13.18 -1.59 -11.61
N PHE A 166 12.02 -1.49 -10.93
CA PHE A 166 11.90 -1.07 -9.53
C PHE A 166 12.70 0.20 -9.17
N GLY A 167 12.77 1.15 -10.12
CA GLY A 167 13.39 2.44 -9.93
C GLY A 167 14.93 2.48 -10.02
N VAL A 168 15.61 1.36 -10.13
CA VAL A 168 17.08 1.28 -9.94
C VAL A 168 17.89 0.83 -11.15
N VAL A 169 17.26 0.25 -12.17
CA VAL A 169 17.96 -0.17 -13.40
C VAL A 169 17.10 0.20 -14.60
N ARG A 170 17.65 0.95 -15.55
CA ARG A 170 16.98 1.29 -16.81
C ARG A 170 16.93 0.09 -17.74
N ASP A 171 15.83 -0.06 -18.47
CA ASP A 171 15.68 -1.13 -19.46
C ASP A 171 16.58 -0.88 -20.67
N PRO A 172 17.64 -1.68 -20.90
CA PRO A 172 18.53 -1.48 -22.02
C PRO A 172 17.89 -1.85 -23.38
N LEU A 173 16.77 -2.58 -23.37
CA LEU A 173 16.05 -2.96 -24.59
C LEU A 173 15.09 -1.86 -25.07
N VAL A 174 14.77 -0.89 -24.21
CA VAL A 174 13.96 0.27 -24.57
C VAL A 174 14.90 1.44 -24.86
N PRO A 175 14.87 2.02 -26.06
CA PRO A 175 15.68 3.20 -26.37
C PRO A 175 15.40 4.34 -25.40
N ALA A 176 16.43 5.11 -25.07
CA ALA A 176 16.25 6.34 -24.31
C ALA A 176 15.39 7.34 -25.08
N ASP A 177 14.58 8.13 -24.38
CA ASP A 177 13.89 9.26 -24.98
C ASP A 177 14.92 10.32 -25.39
N THR A 178 15.12 10.45 -26.69
CA THR A 178 16.06 11.39 -27.30
C THR A 178 15.41 12.72 -27.71
N THR A 179 14.17 12.98 -27.28
CA THR A 179 13.50 14.26 -27.51
C THR A 179 14.39 15.41 -27.03
N PRO A 180 14.60 16.44 -27.85
CA PRO A 180 15.43 17.58 -27.49
C PRO A 180 14.99 18.25 -26.18
N ARG A 181 15.89 18.42 -25.22
CA ARG A 181 15.61 19.09 -23.96
C ARG A 181 15.88 20.58 -24.07
N ARG A 182 14.81 21.37 -24.24
CA ARG A 182 14.88 22.83 -24.42
C ARG A 182 15.23 23.55 -23.11
N SER A 183 16.04 24.61 -23.27
CA SER A 183 16.29 25.57 -22.17
C SER A 183 15.01 26.36 -21.82
N PRO A 184 14.88 26.90 -20.59
CA PRO A 184 13.73 27.73 -20.19
C PRO A 184 13.48 28.94 -21.13
N ASP A 185 14.52 29.57 -21.69
CA ASP A 185 14.42 30.67 -22.62
C ASP A 185 14.18 30.21 -24.09
N ALA A 186 14.06 28.90 -24.32
CA ALA A 186 13.84 28.24 -25.59
C ALA A 186 14.93 28.51 -26.68
N ARG A 187 16.09 29.07 -26.30
CA ARG A 187 17.18 29.37 -27.23
C ARG A 187 18.11 28.20 -27.49
N TRP A 188 18.13 27.23 -26.64
CA TRP A 188 19.05 26.09 -26.65
C TRP A 188 18.29 24.77 -26.56
N GLU A 189 18.87 23.74 -27.15
CA GLU A 189 18.39 22.35 -27.02
C GLU A 189 19.57 21.41 -26.77
N VAL A 190 19.42 20.51 -25.84
CA VAL A 190 20.33 19.37 -25.67
C VAL A 190 19.79 18.18 -26.43
N LEU A 191 20.65 17.54 -27.21
CA LEU A 191 20.34 16.35 -28.01
C LEU A 191 21.32 15.24 -27.64
N ALA A 192 20.85 13.99 -27.75
CA ALA A 192 21.71 12.82 -27.71
C ALA A 192 22.53 12.68 -29.00
N ASP A 193 23.82 12.33 -28.87
CA ASP A 193 24.72 11.97 -29.96
C ASP A 193 25.39 10.62 -29.57
N GLY A 194 24.70 9.51 -29.86
CA GLY A 194 25.04 8.20 -29.35
C GLY A 194 24.99 8.18 -27.79
N TRP A 195 26.14 7.90 -27.16
CA TRP A 195 26.30 7.88 -25.70
C TRP A 195 26.70 9.23 -25.10
N ASN A 196 26.72 10.29 -25.96
CA ASN A 196 27.16 11.64 -25.65
C ASN A 196 26.05 12.65 -25.84
N LEU A 197 26.35 13.92 -25.52
CA LEU A 197 25.43 15.05 -25.63
C LEU A 197 26.03 16.14 -26.51
N VAL A 198 25.16 16.79 -27.28
CA VAL A 198 25.45 18.01 -28.03
C VAL A 198 24.44 19.10 -27.67
N LEU A 199 24.89 20.34 -27.68
CA LEU A 199 24.10 21.54 -27.49
C LEU A 199 23.84 22.19 -28.85
N ARG A 200 22.58 22.44 -29.19
CA ARG A 200 22.17 23.13 -30.41
C ARG A 200 21.58 24.49 -30.07
N HIS A 201 22.05 25.53 -30.75
CA HIS A 201 21.41 26.84 -30.72
C HIS A 201 20.22 26.82 -31.67
N VAL A 202 19.01 27.16 -31.21
CA VAL A 202 17.76 26.94 -31.96
C VAL A 202 17.67 27.86 -33.19
N ALA A 203 18.14 29.12 -33.09
CA ALA A 203 17.97 30.11 -34.15
C ALA A 203 18.85 29.89 -35.38
N ASP A 204 20.10 29.44 -35.20
CA ASP A 204 21.09 29.29 -36.31
C ASP A 204 21.54 27.84 -36.50
N GLY A 205 21.06 26.91 -35.70
CA GLY A 205 21.37 25.49 -35.79
C GLY A 205 22.81 25.12 -35.39
N ARG A 206 23.62 26.08 -34.88
CA ARG A 206 24.99 25.83 -34.47
C ARG A 206 25.04 24.78 -33.37
N VAL A 207 25.90 23.79 -33.52
CA VAL A 207 26.09 22.68 -32.61
C VAL A 207 27.41 22.82 -31.85
N THR A 208 27.39 22.65 -30.52
CA THR A 208 28.55 22.55 -29.64
C THR A 208 28.56 21.18 -29.00
N ARG A 209 29.65 20.43 -29.09
CA ARG A 209 29.80 19.12 -28.44
C ARG A 209 30.01 19.33 -26.95
N LEU A 210 29.15 18.74 -26.14
CA LEU A 210 29.26 18.80 -24.68
C LEU A 210 30.14 17.65 -24.11
N SER A 211 30.05 16.46 -24.71
CA SER A 211 30.84 15.30 -24.32
C SER A 211 31.28 14.48 -25.53
N SER A 212 32.37 13.68 -25.36
CA SER A 212 32.92 12.78 -26.39
C SER A 212 33.46 11.46 -25.83
N ASP A 213 33.33 11.26 -24.54
CA ASP A 213 33.88 10.13 -23.78
C ASP A 213 32.80 9.16 -23.26
N GLY A 214 31.54 9.38 -23.67
CA GLY A 214 30.44 8.48 -23.38
C GLY A 214 30.55 7.15 -24.14
N ARG A 215 30.20 6.05 -23.48
CA ARG A 215 30.21 4.67 -24.00
C ARG A 215 28.98 3.93 -23.49
N ALA A 216 28.69 2.76 -24.08
CA ALA A 216 27.55 1.93 -23.69
C ALA A 216 27.52 1.55 -22.19
N ASP A 217 28.71 1.37 -21.61
CA ASP A 217 28.92 0.99 -20.22
C ASP A 217 29.15 2.19 -19.28
N ASP A 218 29.13 3.44 -19.82
CA ASP A 218 29.29 4.69 -19.07
C ASP A 218 28.83 5.88 -19.93
N TYR A 219 27.54 6.17 -19.96
CA TYR A 219 26.88 7.08 -20.89
C TYR A 219 26.26 8.31 -20.20
N PHE A 220 26.04 9.37 -20.97
CA PHE A 220 25.24 10.52 -20.54
C PHE A 220 23.77 10.27 -20.83
N ASP A 221 22.92 10.37 -19.79
CA ASP A 221 21.50 10.10 -19.91
C ASP A 221 20.70 11.33 -20.33
N PRO A 222 20.21 11.42 -21.58
CA PRO A 222 19.47 12.59 -22.06
C PRO A 222 18.15 12.81 -21.31
N GLU A 223 17.58 11.78 -20.70
CA GLU A 223 16.35 11.89 -19.90
C GLU A 223 16.57 12.64 -18.59
N SER A 224 17.81 12.68 -18.08
CA SER A 224 18.17 13.32 -16.81
C SER A 224 18.58 14.79 -16.94
N VAL A 225 18.56 15.36 -18.13
CA VAL A 225 18.98 16.75 -18.38
C VAL A 225 18.07 17.73 -17.63
N ALA A 226 18.67 18.54 -16.77
CA ALA A 226 18.04 19.61 -16.03
C ALA A 226 18.71 20.95 -16.34
N TRP A 227 17.95 21.93 -16.83
CA TRP A 227 18.44 23.27 -17.13
C TRP A 227 18.41 24.19 -15.90
N SER A 228 19.43 25.05 -15.76
CA SER A 228 19.36 26.16 -14.81
C SER A 228 18.25 27.16 -15.17
N PRO A 229 17.62 27.82 -14.19
CA PRO A 229 16.53 28.78 -14.45
C PRO A 229 16.91 29.92 -15.40
N ASP A 230 18.18 30.31 -15.41
CA ASP A 230 18.72 31.37 -16.29
C ASP A 230 19.19 30.87 -17.66
N SER A 231 19.00 29.59 -17.96
CA SER A 231 19.38 28.94 -19.23
C SER A 231 20.87 28.95 -19.55
N ARG A 232 21.75 29.20 -18.57
CA ARG A 232 23.20 29.31 -18.79
C ARG A 232 23.99 28.02 -18.56
N GLN A 233 23.38 27.10 -17.82
CA GLN A 233 24.00 25.84 -17.46
C GLN A 233 22.97 24.72 -17.50
N LEU A 234 23.47 23.49 -17.58
CA LEU A 234 22.67 22.29 -17.42
C LEU A 234 23.39 21.28 -16.55
N ALA A 235 22.63 20.43 -15.90
CA ALA A 235 23.11 19.28 -15.17
C ALA A 235 22.52 18.00 -15.79
N VAL A 236 23.29 16.92 -15.77
CA VAL A 236 22.90 15.64 -16.33
C VAL A 236 23.54 14.52 -15.54
N TYR A 237 22.93 13.35 -15.51
CA TYR A 237 23.58 12.16 -14.97
C TYR A 237 24.43 11.46 -16.03
N ARG A 238 25.65 11.12 -15.67
CA ARG A 238 26.46 10.10 -16.31
C ARG A 238 26.22 8.77 -15.60
N VAL A 239 25.83 7.74 -16.35
CA VAL A 239 25.29 6.48 -15.81
C VAL A 239 26.18 5.32 -16.19
N ARG A 240 26.62 4.56 -15.19
CA ARG A 240 27.17 3.22 -15.38
C ARG A 240 26.03 2.23 -15.12
N PRO A 241 25.58 1.46 -16.15
CA PRO A 241 24.45 0.56 -16.03
C PRO A 241 24.67 -0.54 -15.01
N GLY A 242 23.61 -0.90 -14.32
CA GLY A 242 23.52 -2.05 -13.44
C GLY A 242 23.19 -3.35 -14.20
N LEU A 243 22.81 -4.38 -13.46
CA LEU A 243 22.40 -5.67 -14.02
C LEU A 243 20.92 -5.64 -14.40
N ALA A 244 20.64 -5.63 -15.69
CA ALA A 244 19.27 -5.72 -16.22
C ALA A 244 18.75 -7.18 -16.15
N ARG A 245 18.58 -7.70 -14.92
CA ARG A 245 18.00 -9.02 -14.70
C ARG A 245 16.58 -9.06 -15.23
N ARG A 246 16.24 -10.14 -15.94
CA ARG A 246 14.86 -10.40 -16.38
C ARG A 246 14.34 -11.69 -15.78
N VAL A 247 13.04 -11.67 -15.45
CA VAL A 247 12.26 -12.89 -15.13
C VAL A 247 11.34 -13.20 -16.30
N THR A 248 11.04 -14.49 -16.45
CA THR A 248 10.18 -15.00 -17.52
C THR A 248 8.98 -15.68 -16.92
N ARG A 249 7.79 -15.33 -17.43
CA ARG A 249 6.54 -15.99 -17.09
C ARG A 249 5.96 -16.59 -18.35
N VAL A 250 5.25 -17.71 -18.20
CA VAL A 250 4.57 -18.38 -19.29
C VAL A 250 3.07 -18.34 -19.02
N GLU A 251 2.31 -17.66 -19.87
CA GLU A 251 0.86 -17.68 -19.86
C GLU A 251 0.40 -18.97 -20.54
N ALA A 252 0.13 -19.98 -19.73
CA ALA A 252 -0.17 -21.33 -20.22
C ALA A 252 -1.54 -21.41 -20.91
N ALA A 253 -2.50 -20.57 -20.48
CA ALA A 253 -3.86 -20.53 -20.99
C ALA A 253 -4.27 -19.11 -21.41
N PRO A 254 -3.76 -18.58 -22.56
CA PRO A 254 -4.12 -17.26 -23.04
C PRO A 254 -5.63 -17.11 -23.24
N ALA A 255 -6.18 -15.94 -22.90
CA ALA A 255 -7.62 -15.66 -22.99
C ALA A 255 -8.19 -15.87 -24.40
N GLY A 256 -7.40 -15.67 -25.46
CA GLY A 256 -7.75 -15.94 -26.85
C GLY A 256 -7.62 -17.42 -27.27
N GLY A 257 -7.19 -18.31 -26.38
CA GLY A 257 -6.82 -19.68 -26.69
C GLY A 257 -5.49 -19.77 -27.47
N GLY A 258 -5.07 -20.98 -27.81
CA GLY A 258 -3.87 -21.24 -28.62
C GLY A 258 -2.67 -21.75 -27.80
N GLN A 259 -1.47 -21.48 -28.31
CA GLN A 259 -0.22 -21.90 -27.67
C GLN A 259 0.16 -20.98 -26.53
N PRO A 260 0.91 -21.45 -25.51
CA PRO A 260 1.41 -20.63 -24.42
C PRO A 260 2.19 -19.41 -24.92
N VAL A 261 2.03 -18.30 -24.23
CA VAL A 261 2.72 -17.02 -24.51
C VAL A 261 3.79 -16.76 -23.47
N VAL A 262 4.98 -16.33 -23.91
CA VAL A 262 6.10 -16.01 -23.03
C VAL A 262 6.14 -14.51 -22.79
N HIS A 263 6.14 -14.11 -21.53
CA HIS A 263 6.31 -12.74 -21.08
C HIS A 263 7.66 -12.59 -20.36
N THR A 264 8.35 -11.48 -20.59
CA THR A 264 9.58 -11.13 -19.89
C THR A 264 9.49 -9.78 -19.28
N GLN A 265 10.04 -9.61 -18.08
CA GLN A 265 10.03 -8.36 -17.32
C GLN A 265 11.40 -8.08 -16.71
N LEU A 266 11.80 -6.81 -16.72
CA LEU A 266 12.97 -6.34 -15.97
C LEU A 266 12.67 -6.46 -14.46
N TYR A 267 13.49 -7.23 -13.74
CA TYR A 267 13.23 -7.60 -12.35
C TYR A 267 14.52 -7.72 -11.54
N PRO A 268 15.17 -6.59 -11.18
CA PRO A 268 16.34 -6.60 -10.31
C PRO A 268 16.00 -7.21 -8.94
N LYS A 269 16.88 -8.09 -8.46
CA LYS A 269 16.75 -8.77 -7.15
C LYS A 269 17.82 -8.28 -6.17
N PRO A 270 17.63 -8.46 -4.86
CA PRO A 270 18.62 -8.10 -3.85
C PRO A 270 20.00 -8.66 -4.17
N GLY A 271 21.00 -7.81 -4.07
CA GLY A 271 22.37 -8.12 -4.42
C GLY A 271 22.76 -7.79 -5.86
N ASP A 272 21.82 -7.60 -6.79
CA ASP A 272 22.14 -7.22 -8.17
C ASP A 272 22.77 -5.82 -8.25
N ALA A 273 23.64 -5.59 -9.21
CA ALA A 273 24.19 -4.27 -9.46
C ALA A 273 23.09 -3.31 -9.92
N VAL A 274 23.01 -2.14 -9.30
CA VAL A 274 22.10 -1.05 -9.68
C VAL A 274 22.81 -0.06 -10.62
N ASP A 275 22.05 0.79 -11.32
CA ASP A 275 22.63 1.90 -12.08
C ASP A 275 23.39 2.84 -11.15
N VAL A 276 24.63 3.20 -11.50
CA VAL A 276 25.42 4.18 -10.74
C VAL A 276 25.41 5.50 -11.49
N GLU A 277 24.63 6.44 -10.98
CA GLU A 277 24.46 7.78 -11.50
C GLU A 277 25.46 8.76 -10.88
N ARG A 278 26.06 9.62 -11.73
CA ARG A 278 27.00 10.65 -11.29
C ARG A 278 26.63 11.97 -11.97
N PRO A 279 26.36 13.04 -11.21
CA PRO A 279 26.01 14.34 -11.81
C PRO A 279 27.21 14.98 -12.50
N VAL A 280 26.95 15.58 -13.65
CA VAL A 280 27.91 16.37 -14.43
C VAL A 280 27.25 17.69 -14.82
N LEU A 281 27.96 18.81 -14.68
CA LEU A 281 27.48 20.12 -15.08
C LEU A 281 28.17 20.56 -16.38
N PHE A 282 27.42 21.24 -17.24
CA PHE A 282 27.92 21.85 -18.47
C PHE A 282 27.49 23.32 -18.55
N ALA A 283 28.40 24.18 -18.96
CA ALA A 283 28.10 25.54 -19.40
C ALA A 283 27.86 25.58 -20.92
N LEU A 284 27.27 26.68 -21.43
CA LEU A 284 26.94 26.84 -22.85
C LEU A 284 28.19 26.85 -23.77
N ASP A 285 29.35 27.19 -23.21
CA ASP A 285 30.65 27.16 -23.93
C ASP A 285 31.26 25.77 -24.03
N GLY A 286 30.60 24.74 -23.46
CA GLY A 286 31.11 23.37 -23.38
C GLY A 286 31.98 23.07 -22.18
N THR A 287 32.20 24.03 -21.30
CA THR A 287 32.95 23.78 -20.04
C THR A 287 32.21 22.75 -19.21
N ARG A 288 32.90 21.62 -18.92
CA ARG A 288 32.40 20.50 -18.13
C ARG A 288 32.94 20.52 -16.71
N ARG A 289 32.13 20.12 -15.74
CA ARG A 289 32.49 19.90 -14.35
C ARG A 289 31.95 18.58 -13.87
N ASP A 290 32.83 17.63 -13.58
CA ASP A 290 32.47 16.37 -12.94
C ASP A 290 32.37 16.59 -11.42
N VAL A 291 31.36 16.00 -10.79
CA VAL A 291 31.09 16.15 -9.36
C VAL A 291 31.76 15.00 -8.58
N ASP A 292 32.49 15.34 -7.52
CA ASP A 292 33.07 14.35 -6.60
C ASP A 292 31.94 13.59 -5.87
N THR A 293 31.99 12.26 -5.92
CA THR A 293 30.96 11.36 -5.39
C THR A 293 31.19 10.95 -3.92
N ALA A 294 32.24 11.42 -3.27
CA ALA A 294 32.59 11.00 -1.90
C ALA A 294 31.49 11.24 -0.85
N LEU A 295 30.57 12.20 -1.11
CA LEU A 295 29.45 12.47 -0.22
C LEU A 295 28.20 11.60 -0.50
N PHE A 296 28.19 10.85 -1.58
CA PHE A 296 27.08 10.00 -2.00
C PHE A 296 27.59 8.71 -2.67
N ASP A 297 28.51 8.06 -1.98
CA ASP A 297 29.10 6.77 -2.35
C ASP A 297 28.07 5.63 -2.25
N ASN A 298 28.27 4.57 -3.04
CA ASN A 298 27.42 3.39 -3.06
C ASN A 298 25.91 3.72 -3.09
N PRO A 299 25.41 4.46 -4.08
CA PRO A 299 24.00 4.84 -4.15
C PRO A 299 23.13 3.63 -4.43
N TYR A 300 21.99 3.56 -3.72
CA TYR A 300 20.83 2.78 -4.16
C TYR A 300 20.11 3.51 -5.29
N ALA A 301 19.82 4.79 -5.06
CA ALA A 301 19.17 5.67 -6.03
C ALA A 301 19.56 7.14 -5.80
N LEU A 302 19.54 7.93 -6.86
CA LEU A 302 19.53 9.39 -6.84
C LEU A 302 18.20 9.90 -7.37
N SER A 303 17.65 10.96 -6.77
CA SER A 303 16.45 11.63 -7.31
C SER A 303 16.79 12.44 -8.56
N PRO A 304 15.80 12.87 -9.36
CA PRO A 304 16.04 13.81 -10.46
C PRO A 304 16.77 15.08 -10.01
N LEU A 305 17.65 15.59 -10.86
CA LEU A 305 18.40 16.82 -10.64
C LEU A 305 17.46 18.04 -10.62
N GLN A 306 17.51 18.83 -9.56
CA GLN A 306 16.66 20.01 -9.36
C GLN A 306 17.51 21.26 -9.13
N TRP A 307 17.43 22.22 -10.04
CA TRP A 307 18.06 23.52 -9.85
C TRP A 307 17.33 24.34 -8.78
N ARG A 308 18.10 25.02 -7.97
CA ARG A 308 17.56 26.06 -7.06
C ARG A 308 17.04 27.22 -7.87
N SER A 309 15.99 27.91 -7.38
CA SER A 309 15.34 29.02 -8.09
C SER A 309 16.27 30.17 -8.47
N ASP A 310 17.37 30.35 -7.71
CA ASP A 310 18.40 31.37 -7.96
C ASP A 310 19.55 30.90 -8.88
N GLY A 311 19.52 29.66 -9.35
CA GLY A 311 20.54 29.09 -10.25
C GLY A 311 21.91 28.85 -9.61
N ARG A 312 22.10 29.07 -8.30
CA ARG A 312 23.41 28.94 -7.63
C ARG A 312 23.85 27.49 -7.42
N SER A 313 22.91 26.57 -7.37
CA SER A 313 23.21 25.16 -7.18
C SER A 313 22.12 24.26 -7.77
N VAL A 314 22.52 23.05 -8.12
CA VAL A 314 21.62 21.92 -8.40
C VAL A 314 21.62 20.97 -7.23
N ALA A 315 20.49 20.38 -6.90
CA ALA A 315 20.34 19.48 -5.77
C ALA A 315 19.65 18.17 -6.17
N PHE A 316 19.93 17.14 -5.42
CA PHE A 316 19.27 15.83 -5.55
C PHE A 316 19.27 15.11 -4.19
N GLU A 317 18.35 14.17 -4.04
CA GLU A 317 18.33 13.28 -2.90
C GLU A 317 19.13 12.02 -3.22
N TYR A 318 19.83 11.52 -2.23
CA TYR A 318 20.65 10.33 -2.28
C TYR A 318 20.21 9.36 -1.20
N VAL A 319 19.93 8.13 -1.59
CA VAL A 319 19.71 7.00 -0.69
C VAL A 319 20.88 6.05 -0.85
N GLN A 320 21.58 5.76 0.25
CA GLN A 320 22.67 4.79 0.28
C GLN A 320 22.10 3.37 0.16
N ARG A 321 22.77 2.51 -0.57
CA ARG A 321 22.42 1.10 -0.63
C ARG A 321 22.50 0.48 0.76
N GLY A 322 21.42 -0.21 1.17
CA GLY A 322 21.18 -0.67 2.55
C GLY A 322 20.38 0.30 3.41
N PHE A 323 19.99 1.47 2.87
CA PHE A 323 19.03 2.42 3.45
C PHE A 323 19.36 2.98 4.84
N GLN A 324 20.62 2.87 5.27
CA GLN A 324 21.04 3.43 6.57
C GLN A 324 21.40 4.91 6.50
N ARG A 325 21.45 5.47 5.29
CA ARG A 325 21.77 6.90 5.06
C ARG A 325 20.94 7.48 3.94
N MET A 326 20.42 8.69 4.18
CA MET A 326 19.80 9.53 3.18
C MET A 326 20.34 10.94 3.26
N ARG A 327 20.57 11.61 2.13
CA ARG A 327 21.10 12.97 2.07
C ARG A 327 20.43 13.79 0.99
N VAL A 328 20.32 15.09 1.23
CA VAL A 328 20.15 16.08 0.17
C VAL A 328 21.53 16.63 -0.15
N ILE A 329 21.98 16.40 -1.36
CA ILE A 329 23.26 16.89 -1.89
C ILE A 329 22.98 18.15 -2.70
N ALA A 330 23.71 19.21 -2.45
CA ALA A 330 23.69 20.43 -3.24
C ALA A 330 25.07 20.64 -3.88
N VAL A 331 25.08 20.81 -5.20
CA VAL A 331 26.27 21.01 -6.02
C VAL A 331 26.31 22.45 -6.48
N ASP A 332 27.38 23.17 -6.12
CA ASP A 332 27.60 24.55 -6.51
C ASP A 332 27.79 24.68 -8.04
N ALA A 333 27.04 25.56 -8.65
CA ALA A 333 26.95 25.70 -10.11
C ALA A 333 28.29 26.15 -10.76
N ILE A 334 29.12 26.92 -10.01
CA ILE A 334 30.36 27.50 -10.55
C ILE A 334 31.52 26.53 -10.32
N SER A 335 31.67 26.01 -9.11
CA SER A 335 32.82 25.19 -8.73
C SER A 335 32.63 23.68 -8.94
N GLY A 336 31.39 23.20 -9.07
CA GLY A 336 31.06 21.78 -9.09
C GLY A 336 31.23 21.07 -7.73
N ARG A 337 31.51 21.82 -6.65
CA ARG A 337 31.69 21.22 -5.32
C ARG A 337 30.36 20.80 -4.71
N ALA A 338 30.30 19.53 -4.29
CA ALA A 338 29.17 18.98 -3.56
C ALA A 338 29.25 19.30 -2.07
N ARG A 339 28.12 19.47 -1.43
CA ARG A 339 27.94 19.58 0.04
C ARG A 339 26.66 18.88 0.47
N VAL A 340 26.60 18.47 1.73
CA VAL A 340 25.39 17.94 2.35
C VAL A 340 24.53 19.12 2.82
N ALA A 341 23.33 19.26 2.25
CA ALA A 341 22.34 20.24 2.67
C ALA A 341 21.41 19.70 3.77
N VAL A 342 21.13 18.41 3.75
CA VAL A 342 20.42 17.65 4.79
C VAL A 342 21.08 16.28 4.92
N GLY A 343 21.31 15.82 6.15
CA GLY A 343 21.81 14.48 6.44
C GLY A 343 20.91 13.73 7.41
N GLU A 344 20.62 12.48 7.06
CA GLU A 344 19.91 11.52 7.87
C GLU A 344 20.69 10.21 7.91
N ASP A 345 21.05 9.77 9.11
CA ASP A 345 21.75 8.49 9.34
C ASP A 345 20.99 7.69 10.41
N ALA A 346 20.79 6.39 10.17
CA ALA A 346 20.13 5.47 11.09
C ALA A 346 20.99 4.22 11.30
N ARG A 347 20.90 3.60 12.47
CA ARG A 347 21.53 2.29 12.73
C ARG A 347 20.80 1.15 12.05
N THR A 348 19.50 1.33 11.85
CA THR A 348 18.59 0.43 11.15
C THR A 348 18.38 0.95 9.73
N PHE A 349 17.24 1.46 9.40
CA PHE A 349 16.94 2.05 8.10
C PHE A 349 16.42 3.49 8.25
N VAL A 350 16.59 4.29 7.22
CA VAL A 350 15.87 5.55 7.02
C VAL A 350 14.61 5.22 6.23
N TYR A 351 13.45 5.72 6.67
CA TYR A 351 12.18 5.51 5.99
C TYR A 351 12.07 6.37 4.72
N ALA A 352 12.83 5.98 3.69
CA ALA A 352 13.04 6.76 2.47
C ALA A 352 11.76 6.96 1.66
N ASP A 353 10.89 5.95 1.58
CA ASP A 353 9.62 6.02 0.82
C ASP A 353 8.64 7.07 1.37
N ARG A 354 8.82 7.50 2.61
CA ARG A 354 8.01 8.54 3.28
C ARG A 354 8.83 9.78 3.59
N SER A 355 9.94 10.00 2.88
CA SER A 355 10.70 11.24 2.99
C SER A 355 9.86 12.45 2.56
N PHE A 356 10.15 13.59 3.16
CA PHE A 356 9.59 14.86 2.75
C PHE A 356 10.69 15.91 2.74
N ARG A 357 10.76 16.67 1.65
CA ARG A 357 11.67 17.79 1.46
C ARG A 357 10.93 18.97 0.88
N HIS A 358 11.16 20.16 1.45
CA HIS A 358 10.75 21.42 0.85
C HIS A 358 11.87 22.44 0.99
N ASP A 359 12.32 22.98 -0.14
CA ASP A 359 13.32 24.03 -0.20
C ASP A 359 12.63 25.38 -0.10
N VAL A 360 12.79 26.06 1.04
CA VAL A 360 12.12 27.33 1.29
C VAL A 360 12.48 28.35 0.19
N ASP A 361 11.47 29.02 -0.35
CA ASP A 361 11.56 29.95 -1.50
C ASP A 361 12.20 29.30 -2.77
N GLY A 362 12.31 27.98 -2.83
CA GLY A 362 13.03 27.26 -3.87
C GLY A 362 14.55 27.50 -3.88
N ARG A 363 15.11 28.21 -2.88
CA ARG A 363 16.53 28.59 -2.80
C ARG A 363 17.38 27.56 -2.06
N GLY A 364 16.76 26.80 -1.15
CA GLY A 364 17.44 25.80 -0.35
C GLY A 364 18.46 26.36 0.66
N ASP A 365 18.39 27.62 1.01
CA ASP A 365 19.12 28.20 2.14
C ASP A 365 18.54 27.70 3.47
N GLU A 366 17.24 27.44 3.48
CA GLU A 366 16.52 26.66 4.50
C GLU A 366 15.80 25.49 3.83
N VAL A 367 15.79 24.34 4.50
CA VAL A 367 15.14 23.14 4.01
C VAL A 367 14.26 22.54 5.11
N LEU A 368 12.98 22.37 4.83
CA LEU A 368 12.09 21.58 5.67
C LEU A 368 12.30 20.10 5.35
N TRP A 369 12.37 19.31 6.41
CA TRP A 369 12.64 17.88 6.32
C TRP A 369 11.88 17.12 7.40
N ILE A 370 11.43 15.90 7.07
CA ILE A 370 10.92 14.95 8.06
C ILE A 370 12.04 14.00 8.48
N SER A 371 12.20 13.80 9.79
CA SER A 371 13.27 12.98 10.38
C SER A 371 12.76 12.18 11.56
N GLU A 372 13.29 10.97 11.73
CA GLU A 372 13.04 10.10 12.89
C GLU A 372 14.21 10.13 13.90
N ARG A 373 15.10 11.12 13.85
CA ARG A 373 16.34 11.21 14.64
C ARG A 373 16.17 11.27 16.15
N ASP A 374 14.98 11.67 16.62
CA ASP A 374 14.64 11.67 18.05
C ASP A 374 13.79 10.47 18.50
N GLY A 375 13.62 9.47 17.60
CA GLY A 375 12.83 8.27 17.84
C GLY A 375 11.37 8.35 17.38
N TRP A 376 10.95 9.50 16.84
CA TRP A 376 9.63 9.74 16.29
C TRP A 376 9.73 10.53 14.98
N ARG A 377 8.74 10.41 14.13
CA ARG A 377 8.71 11.07 12.82
C ARG A 377 8.23 12.50 12.96
N HIS A 378 9.17 13.47 12.88
CA HIS A 378 8.91 14.89 13.14
C HIS A 378 9.45 15.83 12.06
N LEU A 379 8.92 17.07 12.04
CA LEU A 379 9.35 18.15 11.15
C LEU A 379 10.55 18.90 11.73
N TYR A 380 11.54 19.16 10.85
CA TYR A 380 12.77 19.88 11.14
C TYR A 380 13.01 20.95 10.09
N LEU A 381 13.60 22.07 10.51
CA LEU A 381 14.14 23.09 9.64
C LEU A 381 15.68 23.01 9.67
N PHE A 382 16.27 22.84 8.50
CA PHE A 382 17.73 22.80 8.33
C PHE A 382 18.25 24.11 7.76
N ASP A 383 19.47 24.48 8.13
CA ASP A 383 20.32 25.40 7.38
C ASP A 383 20.91 24.63 6.19
N GLY A 384 20.39 24.85 5.00
CA GLY A 384 20.80 24.10 3.81
C GLY A 384 22.20 24.47 3.29
N ARG A 385 22.88 25.49 3.85
CA ARG A 385 24.28 25.83 3.54
C ARG A 385 25.24 25.02 4.38
N SER A 386 24.98 24.90 5.67
CA SER A 386 25.83 24.18 6.61
C SER A 386 25.43 22.72 6.84
N GLY A 387 24.22 22.30 6.40
CA GLY A 387 23.66 20.98 6.66
C GLY A 387 23.24 20.74 8.11
N LYS A 388 23.19 21.76 8.95
CA LYS A 388 22.86 21.64 10.37
C LYS A 388 21.38 21.88 10.62
N VAL A 389 20.81 21.18 11.60
CA VAL A 389 19.47 21.46 12.11
C VAL A 389 19.44 22.86 12.71
N LYS A 390 18.60 23.73 12.17
CA LYS A 390 18.28 25.04 12.76
C LYS A 390 17.28 24.89 13.89
N ARG A 391 16.26 24.06 13.68
CA ARG A 391 15.18 23.88 14.63
C ARG A 391 14.42 22.58 14.39
N GLN A 392 14.01 21.94 15.46
CA GLN A 392 12.96 20.92 15.46
C GLN A 392 11.61 21.65 15.62
N LEU A 393 10.68 21.45 14.67
CA LEU A 393 9.41 22.16 14.63
C LEU A 393 8.31 21.45 15.42
N THR A 394 8.33 20.12 15.38
CA THR A 394 7.38 19.27 16.11
C THR A 394 8.14 18.28 16.98
N ARG A 395 7.53 17.86 18.11
CA ARG A 395 8.17 16.94 19.07
C ARG A 395 7.13 16.23 19.94
N GLY A 396 7.47 15.07 20.46
CA GLY A 396 6.63 14.30 21.38
C GLY A 396 6.49 12.84 20.98
N PRO A 397 5.77 12.01 21.76
CA PRO A 397 5.56 10.60 21.49
C PRO A 397 4.43 10.36 20.46
N TRP A 398 4.56 10.96 19.27
CA TRP A 398 3.60 10.93 18.18
C TRP A 398 4.28 11.16 16.83
N VAL A 399 3.58 10.96 15.72
CA VAL A 399 4.17 11.02 14.38
C VAL A 399 3.46 12.03 13.48
N VAL A 400 4.25 12.78 12.72
CA VAL A 400 3.79 13.49 11.52
C VAL A 400 3.52 12.42 10.44
N ARG A 401 2.34 12.49 9.81
CA ARG A 401 1.96 11.57 8.73
C ARG A 401 2.33 12.19 7.39
N ASP A 402 1.63 13.18 6.94
CA ASP A 402 1.82 13.82 5.64
C ASP A 402 1.86 15.35 5.79
N VAL A 403 2.72 16.01 5.03
CA VAL A 403 2.70 17.48 4.88
C VAL A 403 1.80 17.80 3.69
N LEU A 404 0.71 18.51 3.98
CA LEU A 404 -0.30 18.84 2.97
C LEU A 404 -0.04 20.17 2.28
N ARG A 405 0.54 21.15 3.03
CA ARG A 405 0.83 22.48 2.50
C ARG A 405 1.98 23.13 3.24
N VAL A 406 2.82 23.85 2.53
CA VAL A 406 3.81 24.78 3.05
C VAL A 406 3.53 26.15 2.45
N ASP A 407 3.47 27.18 3.28
CA ASP A 407 3.38 28.57 2.88
C ASP A 407 4.67 29.29 3.31
N ASP A 408 5.56 29.53 2.35
CA ASP A 408 6.86 30.15 2.60
C ASP A 408 6.72 31.61 3.03
N ALA A 409 5.72 32.34 2.49
CA ALA A 409 5.51 33.75 2.81
C ALA A 409 5.00 33.93 4.24
N GLN A 410 4.08 33.08 4.68
CA GLN A 410 3.57 33.08 6.05
C GLN A 410 4.47 32.29 7.02
N ARG A 411 5.42 31.50 6.47
CA ARG A 411 6.30 30.59 7.20
C ARG A 411 5.49 29.60 8.06
N ARG A 412 4.51 28.92 7.44
CA ARG A 412 3.57 28.02 8.11
C ARG A 412 3.40 26.72 7.33
N ILE A 413 3.19 25.63 8.07
CA ILE A 413 3.03 24.28 7.54
C ILE A 413 1.69 23.71 8.01
N TRP A 414 0.95 23.06 7.11
CA TRP A 414 -0.22 22.23 7.42
C TRP A 414 0.12 20.78 7.19
N PHE A 415 -0.16 19.94 8.15
CA PHE A 415 0.22 18.53 8.11
C PHE A 415 -0.76 17.67 8.89
N THR A 416 -0.83 16.38 8.55
CA THR A 416 -1.54 15.40 9.35
C THR A 416 -0.59 14.70 10.33
N ALA A 417 -1.13 14.34 11.49
CA ALA A 417 -0.41 13.63 12.54
C ALA A 417 -1.32 12.65 13.28
N GLY A 418 -0.72 11.58 13.81
CA GLY A 418 -1.40 10.60 14.65
C GLY A 418 -0.69 10.38 15.98
N GLY A 419 -1.45 9.99 17.02
CA GLY A 419 -0.90 9.64 18.33
C GLY A 419 -0.70 10.80 19.32
N MET A 420 -1.21 12.01 19.02
CA MET A 420 -1.09 13.14 19.95
C MET A 420 -2.03 13.03 21.17
N ASP A 421 -3.14 12.33 21.03
CA ASP A 421 -4.14 12.19 22.09
C ASP A 421 -3.89 10.90 22.88
N ALA A 422 -3.51 11.04 24.15
CA ALA A 422 -3.25 9.88 25.00
C ALA A 422 -4.50 9.00 25.18
N GLY A 423 -4.34 7.69 25.00
CA GLY A 423 -5.41 6.71 25.14
C GLY A 423 -6.38 6.63 23.97
N LYS A 424 -6.19 7.41 22.91
CA LYS A 424 -6.91 7.28 21.64
C LYS A 424 -6.10 6.44 20.64
N ASP A 425 -6.74 6.05 19.56
CA ASP A 425 -6.05 5.28 18.49
C ASP A 425 -4.93 6.13 17.87
N PRO A 426 -3.65 5.71 18.00
CA PRO A 426 -2.53 6.51 17.50
C PRO A 426 -2.43 6.53 15.97
N TYR A 427 -3.22 5.74 15.28
CA TYR A 427 -3.24 5.68 13.83
C TYR A 427 -4.24 6.66 13.21
N ASP A 428 -5.23 7.16 13.98
CA ASP A 428 -6.17 8.18 13.51
C ASP A 428 -5.43 9.49 13.20
N ARG A 429 -5.59 9.97 11.98
CA ARG A 429 -4.96 11.20 11.50
C ARG A 429 -5.82 12.40 11.88
N GLN A 430 -5.17 13.46 12.32
CA GLN A 430 -5.76 14.77 12.57
C GLN A 430 -4.97 15.85 11.83
N LEU A 431 -5.63 16.92 11.38
CA LEU A 431 -4.97 18.05 10.74
C LEU A 431 -4.44 19.03 11.78
N TYR A 432 -3.19 19.46 11.57
CA TYR A 432 -2.51 20.46 12.37
C TYR A 432 -1.85 21.52 11.49
N SER A 433 -1.54 22.67 12.09
CA SER A 433 -0.62 23.64 11.52
C SER A 433 0.44 24.04 12.52
N VAL A 434 1.64 24.43 12.05
CA VAL A 434 2.76 24.90 12.87
C VAL A 434 3.58 25.92 12.10
N ASP A 435 4.15 26.90 12.81
CA ASP A 435 5.08 27.86 12.19
C ASP A 435 6.49 27.28 12.04
N PHE A 436 7.30 27.87 11.16
CA PHE A 436 8.71 27.48 10.96
C PHE A 436 9.60 27.73 12.19
N ASP A 437 9.10 28.38 13.22
CA ASP A 437 9.78 28.51 14.50
C ASP A 437 9.32 27.47 15.55
N GLY A 438 8.42 26.54 15.15
CA GLY A 438 7.85 25.52 16.02
C GLY A 438 6.81 26.04 17.01
N ARG A 439 6.38 27.28 16.87
CA ARG A 439 5.31 27.87 17.67
C ARG A 439 3.94 27.72 16.99
N ARG A 440 2.87 28.06 17.71
CA ARG A 440 1.48 27.98 17.23
C ARG A 440 1.13 26.62 16.61
N LEU A 441 1.60 25.53 17.24
CA LEU A 441 1.08 24.20 16.91
C LEU A 441 -0.41 24.18 17.24
N THR A 442 -1.25 24.12 16.23
CA THR A 442 -2.71 24.23 16.35
C THR A 442 -3.39 23.04 15.69
N ARG A 443 -4.29 22.36 16.40
CA ARG A 443 -5.18 21.35 15.84
C ARG A 443 -6.33 22.03 15.10
N LEU A 444 -6.67 21.55 13.90
CA LEU A 444 -7.68 22.12 13.01
C LEU A 444 -8.89 21.20 12.79
N THR A 445 -8.75 19.91 13.08
CA THR A 445 -9.85 18.93 13.07
C THR A 445 -10.12 18.43 14.47
N HIS A 446 -11.39 18.09 14.81
CA HIS A 446 -11.77 17.83 16.20
C HIS A 446 -12.56 16.54 16.42
N ALA A 447 -13.14 15.94 15.38
CA ALA A 447 -13.84 14.66 15.50
C ALA A 447 -12.88 13.54 15.93
N GLU A 448 -13.36 12.63 16.78
CA GLU A 448 -12.60 11.43 17.15
C GLU A 448 -12.72 10.39 16.03
N ALA A 449 -11.95 10.55 14.98
CA ALA A 449 -11.98 9.73 13.77
C ALA A 449 -10.67 9.90 12.99
N ASP A 450 -10.47 9.09 11.97
CA ASP A 450 -9.43 9.32 10.96
C ASP A 450 -9.92 10.35 9.94
N HIS A 451 -9.09 11.36 9.65
CA HIS A 451 -9.39 12.48 8.78
C HIS A 451 -8.62 12.41 7.47
N ASP A 452 -9.32 12.54 6.36
CA ASP A 452 -8.77 12.71 5.02
C ASP A 452 -9.04 14.14 4.54
N VAL A 453 -7.98 14.94 4.43
CA VAL A 453 -8.07 16.38 4.24
C VAL A 453 -7.52 16.78 2.88
N ALA A 454 -8.32 17.53 2.11
CA ALA A 454 -7.92 18.17 0.86
C ALA A 454 -7.90 19.69 1.03
N ILE A 455 -6.71 20.32 0.98
CA ILE A 455 -6.54 21.76 1.05
C ILE A 455 -6.62 22.37 -0.35
N ALA A 456 -7.35 23.47 -0.53
CA ALA A 456 -7.40 24.22 -1.78
C ALA A 456 -6.04 24.86 -2.11
N ASP A 457 -5.73 25.03 -3.41
CA ASP A 457 -4.44 25.56 -3.85
C ASP A 457 -4.17 27.00 -3.34
N ASP A 458 -5.23 27.82 -3.20
CA ASP A 458 -5.10 29.16 -2.63
C ASP A 458 -4.80 29.15 -1.13
N GLY A 459 -4.98 28.02 -0.45
CA GLY A 459 -4.78 27.87 0.98
C GLY A 459 -5.77 28.61 1.85
N LEU A 460 -6.98 28.89 1.35
CA LEU A 460 -8.03 29.57 2.12
C LEU A 460 -9.03 28.59 2.72
N HIS A 461 -9.21 27.42 2.10
CA HIS A 461 -10.19 26.42 2.51
C HIS A 461 -9.60 25.01 2.52
N TYR A 462 -10.24 24.11 3.24
CA TYR A 462 -10.05 22.67 3.08
C TYR A 462 -11.37 21.91 3.21
N VAL A 463 -11.42 20.76 2.56
CA VAL A 463 -12.49 19.77 2.75
C VAL A 463 -11.92 18.67 3.63
N ASP A 464 -12.65 18.34 4.69
CA ASP A 464 -12.36 17.26 5.61
C ASP A 464 -13.38 16.13 5.45
N VAL A 465 -12.91 14.90 5.26
CA VAL A 465 -13.74 13.70 5.26
C VAL A 465 -13.27 12.82 6.41
N TYR A 466 -14.07 12.72 7.46
CA TYR A 466 -13.70 11.91 8.61
C TYR A 466 -14.63 10.72 8.82
N SER A 467 -14.07 9.60 9.24
CA SER A 467 -14.82 8.39 9.55
C SER A 467 -14.05 7.47 10.51
N ARG A 468 -14.75 6.45 11.03
CA ARG A 468 -14.18 5.29 11.72
C ARG A 468 -14.83 4.02 11.19
N PRO A 469 -14.32 2.85 11.50
CA PRO A 469 -14.99 1.59 11.13
C PRO A 469 -16.44 1.49 11.60
N ASP A 470 -16.81 2.19 12.69
CA ASP A 470 -18.15 2.25 13.28
C ASP A 470 -18.91 3.57 12.98
N LEU A 471 -18.27 4.54 12.34
CA LEU A 471 -18.81 5.85 12.03
C LEU A 471 -18.82 6.10 10.52
N PRO A 472 -19.98 6.19 9.87
CA PRO A 472 -20.05 6.58 8.46
C PRO A 472 -19.38 7.92 8.18
N PRO A 473 -18.85 8.15 6.97
CA PRO A 473 -18.16 9.38 6.63
C PRO A 473 -19.03 10.62 6.76
N VAL A 474 -18.44 11.65 7.33
CA VAL A 474 -18.96 13.02 7.31
C VAL A 474 -17.97 13.87 6.49
N MET A 475 -18.50 14.66 5.56
CA MET A 475 -17.71 15.57 4.74
C MET A 475 -18.03 17.01 5.12
N GLU A 476 -17.02 17.78 5.47
CA GLU A 476 -17.14 19.16 5.93
C GLU A 476 -16.23 20.10 5.14
N LEU A 477 -16.72 21.32 4.87
CA LEU A 477 -15.95 22.41 4.31
C LEU A 477 -15.54 23.36 5.45
N HIS A 478 -14.25 23.65 5.52
CA HIS A 478 -13.67 24.51 6.55
C HIS A 478 -12.85 25.67 5.94
N ALA A 479 -12.77 26.78 6.66
CA ALA A 479 -11.72 27.77 6.45
C ALA A 479 -10.36 27.20 6.92
N ILE A 480 -9.26 27.73 6.39
CA ILE A 480 -7.91 27.21 6.63
C ILE A 480 -7.47 27.30 8.12
N ASP A 481 -8.13 28.11 8.91
CA ASP A 481 -7.90 28.25 10.36
C ASP A 481 -8.67 27.25 11.22
N GLY A 482 -9.48 26.37 10.59
CA GLY A 482 -10.25 25.33 11.23
C GLY A 482 -11.73 25.68 11.48
N GLN A 483 -12.18 26.89 11.12
CA GLN A 483 -13.59 27.24 11.26
C GLN A 483 -14.46 26.40 10.33
N LEU A 484 -15.44 25.65 10.87
CA LEU A 484 -16.44 24.96 10.10
C LEU A 484 -17.32 25.97 9.35
N LEU A 485 -17.39 25.83 8.03
CA LEU A 485 -18.24 26.64 7.15
C LEU A 485 -19.53 25.90 6.80
N HIS A 486 -19.45 24.60 6.50
CA HIS A 486 -20.62 23.83 6.08
C HIS A 486 -20.37 22.33 6.20
N THR A 487 -21.40 21.58 6.67
CA THR A 487 -21.43 20.12 6.53
C THR A 487 -21.96 19.75 5.14
N VAL A 488 -21.08 19.22 4.29
CA VAL A 488 -21.37 18.95 2.87
C VAL A 488 -22.19 17.68 2.69
N GLU A 489 -21.75 16.58 3.29
CA GLU A 489 -22.44 15.28 3.26
C GLU A 489 -22.38 14.61 4.63
N HIS A 490 -23.39 13.83 4.92
CA HIS A 490 -23.45 12.97 6.10
C HIS A 490 -23.88 11.57 5.64
N GLY A 491 -22.99 10.61 5.73
CA GLY A 491 -23.25 9.22 5.35
C GLY A 491 -24.33 8.58 6.23
N THR A 492 -25.28 7.87 5.61
CA THR A 492 -26.33 7.14 6.31
C THR A 492 -26.26 5.64 6.02
N ILE A 493 -26.47 4.84 7.06
CA ILE A 493 -26.33 3.37 7.03
C ILE A 493 -27.53 2.64 7.63
N ASP A 494 -28.69 3.29 7.77
CA ASP A 494 -29.88 2.70 8.40
C ASP A 494 -30.33 1.41 7.70
N ARG A 495 -30.29 1.40 6.37
CA ARG A 495 -30.61 0.21 5.56
C ARG A 495 -29.56 -0.91 5.73
N LEU A 496 -28.30 -0.53 5.88
CA LEU A 496 -27.21 -1.46 6.12
C LEU A 496 -27.35 -2.12 7.50
N GLN A 497 -27.65 -1.33 8.54
CA GLN A 497 -27.93 -1.83 9.90
C GLN A 497 -29.16 -2.75 9.91
N ALA A 498 -30.25 -2.35 9.20
CA ALA A 498 -31.43 -3.19 9.04
C ALA A 498 -31.14 -4.52 8.33
N ALA A 499 -30.13 -4.58 7.47
CA ALA A 499 -29.62 -5.80 6.81
C ALA A 499 -28.70 -6.64 7.70
N GLY A 500 -28.53 -6.25 8.97
CA GLY A 500 -27.76 -7.00 9.96
C GLY A 500 -26.28 -6.65 10.05
N TRP A 501 -25.83 -5.56 9.42
CA TRP A 501 -24.46 -5.09 9.59
C TRP A 501 -24.22 -4.70 11.06
N ARG A 502 -23.05 -5.07 11.57
CA ARG A 502 -22.55 -4.68 12.88
C ARG A 502 -21.18 -4.02 12.72
N ALA A 503 -20.96 -2.98 13.51
CA ALA A 503 -19.65 -2.32 13.53
C ALA A 503 -18.57 -3.30 14.02
N PRO A 504 -17.39 -3.30 13.38
CA PRO A 504 -16.22 -3.98 13.94
C PRO A 504 -15.85 -3.42 15.32
N GLU A 505 -15.31 -4.29 16.17
CA GLU A 505 -14.85 -3.90 17.51
C GLU A 505 -13.36 -3.58 17.48
N THR A 506 -12.95 -2.52 18.17
CA THR A 506 -11.52 -2.25 18.42
C THR A 506 -11.11 -2.92 19.72
N PHE A 507 -9.98 -3.64 19.71
CA PHE A 507 -9.38 -4.22 20.92
C PHE A 507 -7.89 -3.86 21.01
N VAL A 508 -7.45 -3.57 22.23
CA VAL A 508 -6.08 -3.16 22.53
C VAL A 508 -5.49 -4.07 23.60
N ALA A 509 -4.27 -4.53 23.37
CA ALA A 509 -3.48 -5.30 24.34
C ALA A 509 -2.03 -4.81 24.37
N LYS A 510 -1.27 -5.19 25.40
CA LYS A 510 0.16 -4.89 25.45
C LYS A 510 0.95 -5.85 24.55
N GLY A 511 1.94 -5.29 23.85
CA GLY A 511 2.86 -6.02 23.00
C GLY A 511 3.94 -6.76 23.79
N ARG A 512 4.90 -7.33 23.06
CA ARG A 512 6.03 -8.12 23.59
C ARG A 512 6.88 -7.40 24.64
N ASP A 513 6.94 -6.07 24.55
CA ASP A 513 7.69 -5.21 25.48
C ASP A 513 6.92 -4.89 26.78
N GLY A 514 5.66 -5.35 26.91
CA GLY A 514 4.78 -5.09 28.04
C GLY A 514 4.30 -3.64 28.17
N THR A 515 4.69 -2.75 27.27
CA THR A 515 4.42 -1.30 27.34
C THR A 515 3.67 -0.77 26.13
N SER A 516 4.06 -1.16 24.93
CA SER A 516 3.43 -0.72 23.68
C SER A 516 2.02 -1.25 23.53
N ASP A 517 1.09 -0.38 23.19
CA ASP A 517 -0.28 -0.77 22.86
C ASP A 517 -0.34 -1.31 21.44
N ILE A 518 -0.83 -2.53 21.30
CA ILE A 518 -1.09 -3.22 20.05
C ILE A 518 -2.58 -3.11 19.75
N TRP A 519 -2.89 -2.49 18.64
CA TRP A 519 -4.25 -2.21 18.21
C TRP A 519 -4.71 -3.22 17.18
N GLY A 520 -5.93 -3.72 17.35
CA GLY A 520 -6.53 -4.68 16.44
C GLY A 520 -8.03 -4.46 16.29
N MET A 521 -8.56 -5.07 15.24
CA MET A 521 -9.98 -5.08 14.90
C MET A 521 -10.53 -6.49 15.04
N VAL A 522 -11.75 -6.61 15.56
CA VAL A 522 -12.49 -7.86 15.69
C VAL A 522 -13.78 -7.77 14.90
N VAL A 523 -14.01 -8.73 14.03
CA VAL A 523 -15.26 -8.89 13.26
C VAL A 523 -15.93 -10.19 13.66
N ARG A 524 -17.20 -10.09 14.10
CA ARG A 524 -17.99 -11.23 14.53
C ARG A 524 -19.04 -11.61 13.48
N PRO A 525 -19.49 -12.87 13.46
CA PRO A 525 -20.63 -13.25 12.60
C PRO A 525 -21.86 -12.38 12.88
N ARG A 526 -22.68 -12.13 11.86
CA ARG A 526 -23.94 -11.38 12.04
C ARG A 526 -24.91 -12.06 13.00
N ASP A 527 -24.87 -13.40 13.09
CA ASP A 527 -25.66 -14.24 13.99
C ASP A 527 -24.88 -14.64 15.25
N TYR A 528 -23.87 -13.85 15.63
CA TYR A 528 -23.01 -14.12 16.80
C TYR A 528 -23.80 -14.36 18.08
N ASP A 529 -23.52 -15.49 18.73
CA ASP A 529 -24.06 -15.89 20.05
C ASP A 529 -22.90 -16.06 21.05
N PRO A 530 -22.79 -15.20 22.07
CA PRO A 530 -21.68 -15.24 23.04
C PRO A 530 -21.61 -16.54 23.88
N ARG A 531 -22.63 -17.40 23.79
CA ARG A 531 -22.65 -18.70 24.46
C ARG A 531 -21.97 -19.82 23.66
N LYS A 532 -21.69 -19.56 22.38
CA LYS A 532 -20.97 -20.48 21.47
C LYS A 532 -19.49 -20.14 21.46
N THR A 533 -18.68 -21.08 21.00
CA THR A 533 -17.26 -20.86 20.73
C THR A 533 -17.00 -20.84 19.23
N TYR A 534 -16.15 -19.92 18.79
CA TYR A 534 -15.83 -19.71 17.37
C TYR A 534 -14.34 -19.87 17.15
N PRO A 535 -13.92 -20.67 16.16
CA PRO A 535 -12.54 -20.63 15.68
C PRO A 535 -12.19 -19.22 15.17
N VAL A 536 -10.92 -18.88 15.24
CA VAL A 536 -10.43 -17.55 14.93
C VAL A 536 -9.65 -17.57 13.63
N ILE A 537 -9.83 -16.55 12.78
CA ILE A 537 -9.00 -16.32 11.60
C ILE A 537 -8.35 -14.94 11.71
N GLU A 538 -7.03 -14.89 11.61
CA GLU A 538 -6.29 -13.63 11.48
C GLU A 538 -6.08 -13.27 10.02
N ASN A 539 -6.55 -12.09 9.60
CA ASN A 539 -6.14 -11.45 8.35
C ASN A 539 -4.84 -10.70 8.62
N ILE A 540 -3.72 -11.16 8.08
CA ILE A 540 -2.42 -10.54 8.31
C ILE A 540 -1.91 -9.78 7.10
N TYR A 541 -1.42 -8.57 7.36
CA TYR A 541 -0.45 -7.90 6.54
C TYR A 541 0.55 -7.20 7.47
N ALA A 542 1.84 -7.56 7.38
CA ALA A 542 2.86 -7.11 8.32
C ALA A 542 4.04 -6.40 7.62
N GLY A 543 3.80 -5.82 6.45
CA GLY A 543 4.81 -5.07 5.72
C GLY A 543 5.22 -3.79 6.46
N PRO A 544 6.51 -3.45 6.52
CA PRO A 544 7.00 -2.27 7.24
C PRO A 544 6.61 -0.92 6.62
N HIS A 545 6.06 -0.91 5.41
CA HIS A 545 5.75 0.33 4.67
C HIS A 545 4.50 1.07 5.15
N ASP A 546 3.64 0.45 5.97
CA ASP A 546 2.44 1.10 6.51
C ASP A 546 1.90 0.38 7.77
N SER A 547 0.73 0.78 8.24
CA SER A 547 -0.14 0.11 9.19
C SER A 547 -1.41 -0.35 8.48
N PHE A 548 -2.06 -1.45 8.91
CA PHE A 548 -3.00 -2.17 8.07
C PHE A 548 -4.38 -2.42 8.66
N VAL A 549 -4.55 -2.28 9.96
CA VAL A 549 -5.88 -2.33 10.59
C VAL A 549 -6.71 -1.17 10.06
N PRO A 550 -7.88 -1.42 9.44
CA PRO A 550 -8.72 -0.36 8.90
C PRO A 550 -9.12 0.66 9.96
N LYS A 551 -8.97 1.94 9.66
CA LYS A 551 -9.32 3.07 10.54
C LYS A 551 -10.51 3.87 10.05
N THR A 552 -10.94 3.64 8.80
CA THR A 552 -12.05 4.36 8.17
C THR A 552 -13.23 3.43 7.93
N PHE A 553 -14.40 4.01 7.67
CA PHE A 553 -15.56 3.25 7.25
C PHE A 553 -15.34 2.66 5.85
N TRP A 554 -15.73 1.40 5.61
CA TRP A 554 -15.72 0.86 4.26
C TRP A 554 -16.75 1.60 3.37
N PRO A 555 -16.59 1.69 2.06
CA PRO A 555 -15.57 1.12 1.17
C PRO A 555 -14.27 1.92 1.13
N PHE A 556 -14.00 2.70 2.14
CA PHE A 556 -12.86 3.59 2.25
C PHE A 556 -11.59 2.90 2.77
N GLY A 557 -11.55 1.60 2.78
CA GLY A 557 -10.36 0.84 3.14
C GLY A 557 -9.20 1.19 2.22
N TYR A 558 -8.56 2.29 2.51
CA TYR A 558 -7.52 2.93 1.70
C TYR A 558 -6.25 2.12 1.64
N HIS A 559 -5.95 1.45 2.72
CA HIS A 559 -4.72 0.73 2.89
C HIS A 559 -4.90 -0.73 2.51
N SER A 560 -4.21 -1.17 1.47
CA SER A 560 -4.10 -2.57 1.04
C SER A 560 -5.41 -3.26 0.69
N GLY A 561 -6.13 -2.73 -0.31
CA GLY A 561 -7.23 -3.43 -0.96
C GLY A 561 -8.60 -3.24 -0.30
N GLY A 562 -9.03 -2.06 -0.30
CA GLY A 562 -10.36 -1.38 -0.26
C GLY A 562 -11.53 -2.00 0.48
N ASP A 563 -11.63 -3.28 0.67
CA ASP A 563 -12.79 -3.95 1.27
C ASP A 563 -12.43 -5.01 2.32
N LYS A 564 -11.33 -4.79 3.02
CA LYS A 564 -10.87 -5.71 4.08
C LYS A 564 -11.97 -6.01 5.10
N GLN A 565 -12.70 -5.00 5.55
CA GLN A 565 -13.78 -5.19 6.52
C GLN A 565 -14.90 -6.08 5.96
N ILE A 566 -15.28 -5.88 4.69
CA ILE A 566 -16.30 -6.73 4.04
C ILE A 566 -15.79 -8.16 3.87
N GLY A 567 -14.54 -8.34 3.45
CA GLY A 567 -13.93 -9.65 3.31
C GLY A 567 -13.81 -10.41 4.64
N MET A 568 -13.48 -9.69 5.73
CA MET A 568 -13.46 -10.24 7.07
C MET A 568 -14.87 -10.62 7.54
N GLN A 569 -15.89 -9.78 7.27
CA GLN A 569 -17.27 -10.10 7.59
C GLN A 569 -17.80 -11.29 6.80
N ALA A 570 -17.43 -11.39 5.53
CA ALA A 570 -17.79 -12.51 4.69
C ALA A 570 -17.29 -13.85 5.24
N GLN A 571 -16.06 -13.89 5.76
CA GLN A 571 -15.53 -15.07 6.45
C GLN A 571 -16.19 -15.28 7.82
N ALA A 572 -16.42 -14.22 8.57
CA ALA A 572 -17.06 -14.31 9.87
C ALA A 572 -18.45 -14.96 9.77
N ASP A 573 -19.22 -14.61 8.74
CA ASP A 573 -20.57 -15.16 8.50
C ASP A 573 -20.58 -16.67 8.18
N LEU A 574 -19.42 -17.26 7.92
CA LEU A 574 -19.24 -18.72 7.83
C LEU A 574 -18.90 -19.37 9.19
N GLY A 575 -19.04 -18.64 10.29
CA GLY A 575 -18.93 -19.15 11.66
C GLY A 575 -17.53 -18.98 12.26
N PHE A 576 -16.83 -17.91 11.94
CA PHE A 576 -15.53 -17.54 12.51
C PHE A 576 -15.59 -16.21 13.25
N ILE A 577 -14.68 -15.96 14.16
CA ILE A 577 -14.30 -14.61 14.56
C ILE A 577 -13.07 -14.24 13.72
N VAL A 578 -13.13 -13.11 13.01
CA VAL A 578 -12.03 -12.68 12.15
C VAL A 578 -11.39 -11.43 12.73
N VAL A 579 -10.06 -11.41 12.80
CA VAL A 579 -9.32 -10.29 13.39
C VAL A 579 -8.24 -9.77 12.44
N MET A 580 -7.85 -8.52 12.65
CA MET A 580 -6.67 -7.91 12.04
C MET A 580 -5.92 -7.10 13.10
N ILE A 581 -4.59 -7.20 13.12
CA ILE A 581 -3.76 -6.67 14.19
C ILE A 581 -2.55 -5.95 13.56
N ASP A 582 -2.14 -4.79 14.10
CA ASP A 582 -0.88 -4.13 13.77
C ASP A 582 0.14 -4.39 14.87
N GLY A 583 1.01 -5.39 14.67
CA GLY A 583 2.12 -5.73 15.55
C GLY A 583 3.33 -4.83 15.35
N MET A 584 4.33 -4.94 16.22
CA MET A 584 5.62 -4.25 16.06
C MET A 584 6.28 -4.66 14.75
N GLY A 585 6.97 -3.72 14.11
CA GLY A 585 7.51 -3.86 12.75
C GLY A 585 6.69 -3.13 11.68
N THR A 586 5.41 -2.79 11.95
CA THR A 586 4.62 -1.93 11.07
C THR A 586 4.92 -0.45 11.34
N ALA A 587 4.59 0.43 10.37
CA ALA A 587 4.87 1.86 10.43
C ALA A 587 3.89 2.67 11.31
N ASN A 588 4.04 3.99 11.28
CA ASN A 588 3.15 5.00 11.89
C ASN A 588 3.16 5.03 13.44
N ARG A 589 4.19 4.48 14.04
CA ARG A 589 4.48 4.51 15.47
C ARG A 589 5.90 5.04 15.72
N SER A 590 6.44 4.83 16.93
CA SER A 590 7.83 5.17 17.21
C SER A 590 8.80 4.40 16.30
N LYS A 591 10.00 4.97 16.09
CA LYS A 591 11.04 4.29 15.33
C LYS A 591 11.40 2.93 15.95
N ALA A 592 11.46 2.83 17.27
CA ALA A 592 11.73 1.57 17.95
C ALA A 592 10.67 0.48 17.67
N PHE A 593 9.40 0.87 17.55
CA PHE A 593 8.32 -0.02 17.15
C PHE A 593 8.49 -0.52 15.70
N HIS A 594 8.85 0.40 14.80
CA HIS A 594 9.05 0.12 13.38
C HIS A 594 10.33 -0.71 13.12
N ASP A 595 11.40 -0.43 13.85
CA ASP A 595 12.72 -1.05 13.67
C ASP A 595 12.75 -2.56 13.96
N VAL A 596 11.71 -3.13 14.57
CA VAL A 596 11.58 -4.59 14.78
C VAL A 596 11.64 -5.36 13.45
N ALA A 597 11.19 -4.74 12.35
CA ALA A 597 11.25 -5.34 11.03
C ALA A 597 12.65 -5.36 10.39
N TRP A 598 13.62 -4.59 10.94
CA TRP A 598 14.93 -4.44 10.34
C TRP A 598 15.72 -5.75 10.32
N LYS A 599 16.06 -6.22 9.10
CA LYS A 599 16.76 -7.47 8.83
C LYS A 599 16.02 -8.73 9.28
N ASP A 600 14.75 -8.62 9.67
CA ASP A 600 13.92 -9.76 10.06
C ASP A 600 12.45 -9.57 9.64
N LEU A 601 12.19 -9.63 8.34
CA LEU A 601 10.81 -9.67 7.83
C LEU A 601 10.07 -10.96 8.19
N GLY A 602 10.79 -11.96 8.72
CA GLY A 602 10.21 -13.20 9.23
C GLY A 602 9.56 -13.06 10.60
N ASP A 603 9.85 -12.00 11.38
CA ASP A 603 9.20 -11.75 12.69
C ASP A 603 7.71 -11.42 12.53
N SER A 604 7.34 -10.57 11.58
CA SER A 604 5.96 -10.16 11.26
C SER A 604 5.11 -9.74 12.48
N GLY A 605 5.72 -9.40 13.60
CA GLY A 605 5.04 -9.02 14.84
C GLY A 605 4.34 -10.18 15.56
N PHE A 606 4.72 -11.44 15.33
CA PHE A 606 4.01 -12.61 15.90
C PHE A 606 3.94 -12.62 17.41
N ALA A 607 5.00 -12.25 18.11
CA ALA A 607 4.99 -12.22 19.58
C ALA A 607 3.92 -11.24 20.12
N ASP A 608 3.72 -10.10 19.43
CA ASP A 608 2.71 -9.10 19.80
C ASP A 608 1.29 -9.61 19.47
N ARG A 609 1.13 -10.20 18.29
CA ARG A 609 -0.15 -10.75 17.81
C ARG A 609 -0.63 -11.88 18.71
N ILE A 610 0.24 -12.82 19.06
CA ILE A 610 -0.08 -13.93 19.98
C ILE A 610 -0.43 -13.40 21.38
N ALA A 611 0.29 -12.39 21.89
CA ALA A 611 -0.05 -11.76 23.17
C ALA A 611 -1.43 -11.08 23.11
N TRP A 612 -1.74 -10.41 22.02
CA TRP A 612 -3.04 -9.78 21.77
C TRP A 612 -4.18 -10.81 21.71
N HIS A 613 -4.01 -11.92 20.97
CA HIS A 613 -4.97 -13.02 20.92
C HIS A 613 -5.26 -13.60 22.31
N ARG A 614 -4.21 -13.84 23.09
CA ARG A 614 -4.34 -14.37 24.46
C ARG A 614 -5.08 -13.40 25.39
N ALA A 615 -4.81 -12.10 25.25
CA ALA A 615 -5.48 -11.07 26.02
C ALA A 615 -6.98 -10.96 25.70
N LEU A 616 -7.36 -11.12 24.41
CA LEU A 616 -8.76 -11.14 24.01
C LEU A 616 -9.46 -12.41 24.51
N ALA A 617 -8.85 -13.58 24.33
CA ALA A 617 -9.40 -14.86 24.79
C ALA A 617 -9.63 -14.89 26.30
N ALA A 618 -8.79 -14.21 27.08
CA ALA A 618 -8.96 -14.10 28.53
C ALA A 618 -10.22 -13.30 28.95
N LYS A 619 -10.73 -12.44 28.04
CA LYS A 619 -11.93 -11.61 28.27
C LYS A 619 -13.18 -12.16 27.59
N ASP A 620 -13.01 -12.96 26.54
CA ASP A 620 -14.09 -13.46 25.71
C ASP A 620 -14.06 -14.99 25.61
N PRO A 621 -14.91 -15.70 26.36
CA PRO A 621 -14.98 -17.16 26.34
C PRO A 621 -15.44 -17.73 24.98
N SER A 622 -16.06 -16.92 24.11
CA SER A 622 -16.46 -17.34 22.77
C SER A 622 -15.28 -17.43 21.79
N TYR A 623 -14.14 -16.84 22.13
CA TYR A 623 -12.94 -16.74 21.33
C TYR A 623 -12.05 -17.97 21.51
N ASP A 624 -12.10 -18.91 20.55
CA ASP A 624 -11.39 -20.18 20.68
C ASP A 624 -9.94 -20.10 20.20
N ILE A 625 -9.06 -19.76 21.12
CA ILE A 625 -7.62 -19.64 20.89
C ILE A 625 -6.92 -20.97 20.58
N SER A 626 -7.60 -22.12 20.76
CA SER A 626 -7.04 -23.42 20.39
C SER A 626 -7.13 -23.70 18.88
N ARG A 627 -7.99 -22.95 18.16
CA ARG A 627 -8.23 -23.07 16.73
C ARG A 627 -8.03 -21.71 16.04
N VAL A 628 -6.75 -21.35 15.81
CA VAL A 628 -6.39 -20.09 15.15
C VAL A 628 -5.86 -20.39 13.75
N GLY A 629 -6.54 -19.85 12.73
CA GLY A 629 -6.08 -19.80 11.34
C GLY A 629 -5.55 -18.43 10.99
N ILE A 630 -4.87 -18.33 9.84
CA ILE A 630 -4.26 -17.08 9.36
C ILE A 630 -4.29 -17.04 7.83
N TYR A 631 -4.53 -15.85 7.25
CA TYR A 631 -4.38 -15.65 5.82
C TYR A 631 -3.86 -14.26 5.50
N GLY A 632 -3.19 -14.14 4.36
CA GLY A 632 -2.72 -12.86 3.85
C GLY A 632 -2.16 -12.98 2.44
N ALA A 633 -2.01 -11.84 1.78
CA ALA A 633 -1.49 -11.74 0.43
C ALA A 633 -0.16 -10.97 0.40
N SER A 634 0.72 -11.25 -0.58
CA SER A 634 1.98 -10.53 -0.75
C SER A 634 2.87 -10.68 0.51
N ALA A 635 3.29 -9.60 1.16
CA ALA A 635 3.96 -9.65 2.46
C ALA A 635 3.12 -10.40 3.52
N GLY A 636 1.78 -10.32 3.44
CA GLY A 636 0.88 -11.13 4.28
C GLY A 636 0.93 -12.61 3.96
N GLY A 637 1.14 -12.99 2.69
CA GLY A 637 1.38 -14.38 2.30
C GLY A 637 2.68 -14.92 2.86
N GLN A 638 3.76 -14.14 2.82
CA GLN A 638 5.02 -14.46 3.50
C GLN A 638 4.80 -14.68 4.99
N SER A 639 4.09 -13.76 5.65
CA SER A 639 3.78 -13.85 7.07
C SER A 639 2.91 -15.08 7.39
N THR A 640 1.95 -15.43 6.53
CA THR A 640 1.09 -16.61 6.72
C THR A 640 1.89 -17.90 6.73
N LEU A 641 2.80 -18.09 5.77
CA LEU A 641 3.70 -19.24 5.79
C LEU A 641 4.60 -19.23 7.02
N GLY A 642 5.21 -18.06 7.32
CA GLY A 642 6.06 -17.87 8.50
C GLY A 642 5.36 -18.19 9.82
N ALA A 643 4.06 -17.91 9.94
CA ALA A 643 3.25 -18.26 11.12
C ALA A 643 3.21 -19.77 11.36
N LEU A 644 2.98 -20.57 10.31
CA LEU A 644 2.93 -22.03 10.41
C LEU A 644 4.31 -22.68 10.58
N GLU A 645 5.37 -22.01 10.13
CA GLU A 645 6.75 -22.48 10.27
C GLU A 645 7.35 -22.15 11.65
N ARG A 646 7.07 -20.95 12.18
CA ARG A 646 7.72 -20.40 13.37
C ARG A 646 6.88 -20.53 14.64
N HIS A 647 5.52 -20.56 14.50
CA HIS A 647 4.56 -20.60 15.61
C HIS A 647 3.48 -21.66 15.41
N PRO A 648 3.86 -22.92 15.09
CA PRO A 648 2.91 -24.02 14.88
C PRO A 648 2.16 -24.40 16.16
N GLU A 649 2.70 -24.05 17.31
CA GLU A 649 2.01 -24.22 18.60
C GLU A 649 0.76 -23.33 18.71
N PHE A 650 0.69 -22.24 17.92
CA PHE A 650 -0.40 -21.28 17.96
C PHE A 650 -1.25 -21.33 16.68
N TYR A 651 -0.68 -21.13 15.50
CA TYR A 651 -1.39 -21.14 14.23
C TYR A 651 -1.53 -22.56 13.68
N LYS A 652 -2.76 -22.93 13.27
CA LYS A 652 -3.10 -24.30 12.84
C LYS A 652 -3.36 -24.44 11.36
N VAL A 653 -3.93 -23.43 10.71
CA VAL A 653 -4.35 -23.43 9.32
C VAL A 653 -3.92 -22.12 8.66
N GLY A 654 -3.29 -22.18 7.49
CA GLY A 654 -2.86 -20.99 6.75
C GLY A 654 -3.27 -20.99 5.29
N VAL A 655 -3.71 -19.83 4.77
CA VAL A 655 -3.93 -19.60 3.34
C VAL A 655 -3.05 -18.43 2.89
N ALA A 656 -2.01 -18.74 2.14
CA ALA A 656 -0.98 -17.78 1.74
C ALA A 656 -1.09 -17.45 0.24
N PHE A 657 -1.38 -16.17 -0.05
CA PHE A 657 -1.54 -15.69 -1.42
C PHE A 657 -0.29 -14.97 -1.90
N ALA A 658 0.23 -15.32 -3.06
CA ALA A 658 1.25 -14.59 -3.82
C ALA A 658 2.39 -14.04 -2.93
N GLY A 659 2.90 -14.86 -2.02
CA GLY A 659 3.85 -14.44 -0.98
C GLY A 659 5.28 -14.33 -1.48
N CYS A 660 6.00 -13.36 -0.92
CA CYS A 660 7.43 -13.18 -1.07
C CYS A 660 8.18 -14.09 -0.08
N TYR A 661 8.19 -15.39 -0.32
CA TYR A 661 8.65 -16.39 0.65
C TYR A 661 10.18 -16.43 0.86
N ASP A 662 10.94 -15.88 -0.08
CA ASP A 662 12.38 -15.69 0.07
C ASP A 662 12.76 -14.28 -0.40
N ASN A 663 13.21 -13.46 0.55
CA ASN A 663 13.54 -12.07 0.30
C ASN A 663 14.70 -11.86 -0.69
N ARG A 664 15.46 -12.92 -1.05
CA ARG A 664 16.46 -12.90 -2.11
C ARG A 664 15.87 -13.05 -3.51
N MET A 665 14.62 -13.53 -3.62
CA MET A 665 13.96 -13.88 -4.87
C MET A 665 12.96 -12.83 -5.35
N ASP A 666 12.62 -11.87 -4.51
CA ASP A 666 11.67 -10.81 -4.83
C ASP A 666 12.40 -9.50 -5.21
N LYS A 667 11.63 -8.47 -5.58
CA LYS A 667 12.13 -7.19 -6.07
C LYS A 667 13.09 -6.49 -5.11
N ILE A 668 14.15 -5.92 -5.65
CA ILE A 668 15.21 -5.24 -4.90
C ILE A 668 14.68 -4.08 -4.04
N SER A 669 13.71 -3.28 -4.56
CA SER A 669 13.20 -2.08 -3.90
C SER A 669 12.55 -2.37 -2.56
N TRP A 670 11.75 -3.43 -2.48
CA TRP A 670 11.13 -3.85 -1.23
C TRP A 670 12.14 -4.44 -0.25
N ASN A 671 13.00 -5.30 -0.76
CA ASN A 671 13.78 -6.15 0.13
C ASN A 671 15.01 -5.46 0.70
N GLU A 672 15.79 -4.73 -0.09
CA GLU A 672 16.97 -4.05 0.44
C GLU A 672 16.63 -2.90 1.40
N GLN A 673 15.44 -2.31 1.30
CA GLN A 673 15.01 -1.29 2.24
C GLN A 673 14.84 -1.82 3.66
N TRP A 674 14.28 -3.02 3.81
CA TRP A 674 13.95 -3.58 5.12
C TRP A 674 14.94 -4.63 5.59
N MET A 675 15.52 -5.38 4.66
CA MET A 675 16.53 -6.41 4.95
C MET A 675 17.96 -5.88 4.88
N GLY A 676 18.15 -4.68 4.30
CA GLY A 676 19.48 -4.06 4.19
C GLY A 676 20.38 -4.68 3.14
N TRP A 677 21.61 -4.18 3.06
CA TRP A 677 22.68 -4.63 2.17
C TRP A 677 24.01 -4.67 2.95
N PRO A 678 24.92 -5.64 2.69
CA PRO A 678 24.84 -6.75 1.73
C PRO A 678 23.82 -7.83 2.06
N VAL A 679 23.53 -8.71 1.08
CA VAL A 679 22.66 -9.88 1.26
C VAL A 679 23.45 -10.95 2.03
N ASP A 680 23.20 -10.99 3.34
CA ASP A 680 23.92 -11.88 4.29
C ASP A 680 22.99 -12.99 4.83
N ALA A 681 23.45 -13.70 5.88
CA ALA A 681 22.77 -14.84 6.50
C ALA A 681 21.33 -14.55 6.94
N HIS A 682 21.04 -13.34 7.41
CA HIS A 682 19.71 -12.94 7.87
C HIS A 682 18.62 -13.07 6.78
N TYR A 683 18.96 -12.93 5.50
CA TYR A 683 18.05 -13.22 4.40
C TYR A 683 17.64 -14.71 4.35
N ALA A 684 18.58 -15.61 4.61
CA ALA A 684 18.30 -17.04 4.67
C ALA A 684 17.51 -17.40 5.94
N GLU A 685 17.81 -16.79 7.06
CA GLU A 685 17.11 -16.98 8.34
C GLU A 685 15.64 -16.57 8.25
N ALA A 686 15.33 -15.50 7.51
CA ALA A 686 13.96 -15.03 7.27
C ALA A 686 13.20 -15.82 6.19
N SER A 687 13.87 -16.70 5.43
CA SER A 687 13.30 -17.38 4.26
C SER A 687 12.37 -18.55 4.63
N GLY A 688 11.13 -18.53 4.14
CA GLY A 688 10.22 -19.67 4.22
C GLY A 688 10.70 -20.89 3.43
N VAL A 689 11.52 -20.70 2.38
CA VAL A 689 12.14 -21.82 1.65
C VAL A 689 13.14 -22.57 2.54
N VAL A 690 13.96 -21.85 3.31
CA VAL A 690 14.94 -22.43 4.21
C VAL A 690 14.26 -23.11 5.42
N ASN A 691 13.17 -22.51 5.91
CA ASN A 691 12.43 -22.99 7.07
C ASN A 691 11.33 -24.00 6.74
N ALA A 692 11.09 -24.36 5.49
CA ALA A 692 10.01 -25.24 5.03
C ALA A 692 9.88 -26.56 5.85
N ARG A 693 10.99 -27.11 6.34
CA ARG A 693 11.01 -28.33 7.17
C ARG A 693 10.27 -28.19 8.50
N THR A 694 10.11 -26.95 9.01
CA THR A 694 9.45 -26.70 10.31
C THR A 694 7.93 -26.54 10.18
N LEU A 695 7.41 -26.49 8.94
CA LEU A 695 5.97 -26.39 8.70
C LEU A 695 5.21 -27.44 9.50
N GLN A 696 4.19 -26.99 10.24
CA GLN A 696 3.16 -27.82 10.87
C GLN A 696 1.80 -27.15 10.61
N GLY A 697 0.73 -27.94 10.67
CA GLY A 697 -0.61 -27.46 10.36
C GLY A 697 -0.92 -27.52 8.85
N ASP A 698 -2.12 -27.12 8.50
CA ASP A 698 -2.64 -27.20 7.14
C ASP A 698 -2.34 -25.92 6.36
N LEU A 699 -1.74 -26.05 5.17
CA LEU A 699 -1.31 -24.94 4.32
C LEU A 699 -1.95 -25.02 2.93
N LEU A 700 -2.57 -23.92 2.49
CA LEU A 700 -2.94 -23.69 1.09
C LEU A 700 -2.11 -22.53 0.54
N LEU A 701 -1.31 -22.81 -0.49
CA LEU A 701 -0.60 -21.80 -1.29
C LEU A 701 -1.45 -21.42 -2.51
N ILE A 702 -1.58 -20.11 -2.76
CA ILE A 702 -2.30 -19.58 -3.94
C ILE A 702 -1.37 -18.62 -4.67
N VAL A 703 -1.23 -18.77 -5.98
CA VAL A 703 -0.34 -17.95 -6.81
C VAL A 703 -0.97 -17.65 -8.16
N GLY A 704 -0.82 -16.42 -8.64
CA GLY A 704 -1.14 -16.03 -10.02
C GLY A 704 0.01 -16.40 -10.95
N GLU A 705 -0.29 -17.08 -12.04
CA GLU A 705 0.72 -17.51 -13.02
C GLU A 705 1.48 -16.34 -13.66
N GLN A 706 0.80 -15.19 -13.81
CA GLN A 706 1.32 -13.97 -14.45
C GLN A 706 1.68 -12.88 -13.45
N ASP A 707 1.83 -13.19 -12.16
CA ASP A 707 2.17 -12.22 -11.14
C ASP A 707 3.43 -11.42 -11.52
N SER A 708 3.23 -10.14 -11.84
CA SER A 708 4.28 -9.20 -12.25
C SER A 708 4.93 -8.47 -11.08
N ASN A 709 4.34 -8.54 -9.89
CA ASN A 709 4.82 -7.91 -8.68
C ASN A 709 5.70 -8.84 -7.83
N VAL A 710 5.22 -10.04 -7.50
CA VAL A 710 6.00 -11.08 -6.81
C VAL A 710 6.22 -12.25 -7.77
N ASP A 711 7.47 -12.47 -8.18
CA ASP A 711 7.83 -13.53 -9.12
C ASP A 711 7.26 -14.89 -8.68
N PRO A 712 6.37 -15.54 -9.48
CA PRO A 712 5.79 -16.85 -9.15
C PRO A 712 6.81 -17.93 -8.81
N ALA A 713 8.06 -17.78 -9.26
CA ALA A 713 9.16 -18.63 -8.86
C ALA A 713 9.39 -18.67 -7.34
N SER A 714 9.00 -17.63 -6.59
CA SER A 714 9.05 -17.63 -5.13
C SER A 714 8.17 -18.74 -4.54
N THR A 715 6.94 -18.87 -5.03
CA THR A 715 6.04 -19.98 -4.63
C THR A 715 6.57 -21.34 -5.08
N ALA A 716 7.06 -21.44 -6.31
CA ALA A 716 7.61 -22.70 -6.82
C ALA A 716 8.78 -23.22 -5.99
N GLN A 717 9.64 -22.33 -5.48
CA GLN A 717 10.76 -22.71 -4.60
C GLN A 717 10.29 -23.19 -3.23
N VAL A 718 9.24 -22.59 -2.65
CA VAL A 718 8.61 -23.09 -1.43
C VAL A 718 8.03 -24.48 -1.64
N VAL A 719 7.30 -24.68 -2.74
CA VAL A 719 6.72 -25.98 -3.12
C VAL A 719 7.83 -27.06 -3.22
N ASP A 720 8.92 -26.77 -3.92
CA ASP A 720 10.07 -27.68 -4.01
C ASP A 720 10.68 -28.01 -2.63
N ALA A 721 10.83 -27.01 -1.78
CA ALA A 721 11.37 -27.19 -0.43
C ALA A 721 10.44 -28.03 0.47
N LEU A 722 9.13 -27.80 0.40
CA LEU A 722 8.12 -28.57 1.15
C LEU A 722 8.09 -30.03 0.69
N ILE A 723 8.12 -30.29 -0.62
CA ILE A 723 8.20 -31.64 -1.18
C ILE A 723 9.46 -32.37 -0.67
N LYS A 724 10.63 -31.74 -0.74
CA LYS A 724 11.89 -32.29 -0.25
C LYS A 724 11.88 -32.54 1.27
N ALA A 725 11.11 -31.74 2.01
CA ALA A 725 10.94 -31.91 3.44
C ALA A 725 9.84 -32.92 3.81
N GLY A 726 9.13 -33.52 2.83
CA GLY A 726 8.04 -34.47 3.04
C GLY A 726 6.82 -33.85 3.72
N LYS A 727 6.54 -32.57 3.46
CA LYS A 727 5.41 -31.85 4.05
C LYS A 727 4.17 -31.93 3.16
N GLU A 728 3.00 -32.03 3.80
CA GLU A 728 1.71 -31.94 3.11
C GLU A 728 1.26 -30.48 2.98
N PHE A 729 0.70 -30.12 1.84
CA PHE A 729 0.16 -28.80 1.54
C PHE A 729 -0.73 -28.86 0.30
N ASP A 730 -1.63 -27.89 0.17
CA ASP A 730 -2.40 -27.66 -1.06
C ASP A 730 -1.82 -26.50 -1.86
N LEU A 731 -1.95 -26.57 -3.19
CA LEU A 731 -1.51 -25.54 -4.13
C LEU A 731 -2.63 -25.20 -5.12
N LEU A 732 -2.94 -23.91 -5.25
CA LEU A 732 -3.79 -23.38 -6.32
C LEU A 732 -2.96 -22.41 -7.18
N ASN A 733 -2.55 -22.88 -8.36
CA ASN A 733 -2.01 -21.99 -9.41
C ASN A 733 -3.18 -21.46 -10.26
N VAL A 734 -3.30 -20.15 -10.39
CA VAL A 734 -4.38 -19.48 -11.14
C VAL A 734 -3.84 -19.09 -12.52
N PRO A 735 -4.22 -19.80 -13.61
CA PRO A 735 -3.75 -19.47 -14.95
C PRO A 735 -4.14 -18.04 -15.36
N GLY A 736 -3.21 -17.29 -15.95
CA GLY A 736 -3.39 -15.90 -16.33
C GLY A 736 -3.61 -14.94 -15.15
N GLY A 737 -3.59 -15.42 -13.90
CA GLY A 737 -3.76 -14.58 -12.71
C GLY A 737 -2.55 -13.69 -12.48
N GLU A 738 -2.79 -12.42 -12.18
CA GLU A 738 -1.81 -11.42 -11.74
C GLU A 738 -1.66 -11.43 -10.20
N HIS A 739 -0.94 -10.46 -9.63
CA HIS A 739 -0.73 -10.35 -8.18
C HIS A 739 -2.02 -10.30 -7.37
N SER A 740 -3.05 -9.68 -7.89
CA SER A 740 -4.40 -9.67 -7.32
C SER A 740 -5.18 -10.92 -7.70
N VAL A 741 -4.69 -12.10 -7.31
CA VAL A 741 -5.42 -13.36 -7.52
C VAL A 741 -6.76 -13.30 -6.79
N GLY A 742 -7.87 -13.67 -7.43
CA GLY A 742 -9.16 -13.77 -6.78
C GLY A 742 -10.31 -13.11 -7.49
N ARG A 743 -10.14 -12.66 -8.73
CA ARG A 743 -11.24 -12.15 -9.55
C ARG A 743 -11.57 -13.16 -10.64
N SER A 744 -12.51 -14.07 -10.35
CA SER A 744 -13.17 -14.84 -11.40
C SER A 744 -14.33 -14.04 -12.00
N SER A 745 -14.63 -14.28 -13.26
CA SER A 745 -15.78 -13.68 -13.96
C SER A 745 -17.14 -14.29 -13.55
N GLY A 746 -17.15 -15.21 -12.60
CA GLY A 746 -18.36 -15.91 -12.15
C GLY A 746 -19.06 -15.21 -10.96
N PRO A 747 -20.31 -15.59 -10.66
CA PRO A 747 -21.07 -15.04 -9.53
C PRO A 747 -20.48 -15.40 -8.16
N ILE A 748 -19.62 -16.40 -8.10
CA ILE A 748 -18.86 -16.80 -6.91
C ILE A 748 -17.39 -16.75 -7.27
N ASP A 749 -16.61 -15.91 -6.57
CA ASP A 749 -15.18 -15.86 -6.74
C ASP A 749 -14.55 -17.21 -6.36
N TYR A 750 -14.01 -17.90 -7.37
CA TYR A 750 -13.46 -19.25 -7.21
C TYR A 750 -12.33 -19.28 -6.17
N VAL A 751 -11.44 -18.31 -6.20
CA VAL A 751 -10.25 -18.26 -5.31
C VAL A 751 -10.66 -17.99 -3.88
N GLN A 752 -11.56 -17.02 -3.65
CA GLN A 752 -12.12 -16.77 -2.31
C GLN A 752 -12.88 -17.97 -1.78
N ARG A 753 -13.67 -18.64 -2.64
CA ARG A 753 -14.36 -19.87 -2.27
C ARG A 753 -13.39 -20.96 -1.79
N ARG A 754 -12.27 -21.15 -2.51
CA ARG A 754 -11.24 -22.14 -2.14
C ARG A 754 -10.59 -21.81 -0.80
N GLN A 755 -10.35 -20.54 -0.50
CA GLN A 755 -9.90 -20.07 0.81
C GLN A 755 -10.93 -20.42 1.91
N TYR A 756 -12.21 -20.13 1.67
CA TYR A 756 -13.27 -20.38 2.65
C TYR A 756 -13.48 -21.88 2.88
N ASP A 757 -13.50 -22.68 1.80
CA ASP A 757 -13.55 -24.14 1.88
C ASP A 757 -12.41 -24.70 2.74
N PHE A 758 -11.21 -24.14 2.58
CA PHE A 758 -10.03 -24.60 3.33
C PHE A 758 -10.19 -24.37 4.83
N PHE A 759 -10.63 -23.18 5.25
CA PHE A 759 -10.88 -22.90 6.66
C PHE A 759 -12.05 -23.69 7.23
N VAL A 760 -13.14 -23.89 6.48
CA VAL A 760 -14.27 -24.70 6.95
C VAL A 760 -13.83 -26.14 7.18
N ARG A 761 -13.06 -26.74 6.27
CA ARG A 761 -12.58 -28.13 6.39
C ARG A 761 -11.58 -28.30 7.55
N HIS A 762 -10.55 -27.44 7.60
CA HIS A 762 -9.39 -27.67 8.46
C HIS A 762 -9.49 -26.97 9.83
N LEU A 763 -10.20 -25.85 9.94
CA LEU A 763 -10.31 -25.12 11.19
C LEU A 763 -11.62 -25.39 11.92
N ARG A 764 -12.75 -25.58 11.19
CA ARG A 764 -14.03 -26.01 11.79
C ARG A 764 -14.17 -27.54 11.82
N ASN A 765 -13.39 -28.28 11.05
CA ASN A 765 -13.53 -29.72 10.82
C ASN A 765 -14.94 -30.10 10.30
N GLU A 766 -15.48 -29.31 9.37
CA GLU A 766 -16.80 -29.49 8.81
C GLU A 766 -16.75 -29.72 7.29
N PRO A 767 -17.74 -30.45 6.72
CA PRO A 767 -17.81 -30.66 5.28
C PRO A 767 -18.16 -29.35 4.56
N THR A 768 -17.67 -29.21 3.35
CA THR A 768 -18.02 -28.12 2.41
C THR A 768 -19.01 -28.61 1.36
N PRO A 769 -19.71 -27.72 0.65
CA PRO A 769 -20.61 -28.09 -0.43
C PRO A 769 -19.91 -28.92 -1.52
N HIS A 770 -20.62 -29.86 -2.12
CA HIS A 770 -20.13 -30.64 -3.28
C HIS A 770 -20.29 -29.80 -4.56
N TRP A 771 -19.41 -28.82 -4.75
CA TRP A 771 -19.47 -27.85 -5.84
C TRP A 771 -19.64 -28.46 -7.23
N ASN A 772 -18.93 -29.55 -7.53
CA ASN A 772 -19.00 -30.23 -8.85
C ASN A 772 -20.36 -30.87 -9.14
N SER A 773 -21.22 -31.05 -8.15
CA SER A 773 -22.56 -31.62 -8.33
C SER A 773 -23.65 -30.53 -8.43
N LEU A 774 -23.31 -29.24 -8.32
CA LEU A 774 -24.25 -28.15 -8.44
C LEU A 774 -24.45 -27.74 -9.90
N PRO A 775 -25.65 -27.27 -10.29
CA PRO A 775 -25.84 -26.62 -11.58
C PRO A 775 -24.87 -25.44 -11.78
N SER A 776 -24.45 -25.21 -13.03
CA SER A 776 -23.50 -24.13 -13.34
C SER A 776 -23.98 -22.72 -12.91
N GLU A 777 -25.31 -22.51 -12.83
CA GLU A 777 -25.91 -21.26 -12.34
C GLU A 777 -25.77 -21.04 -10.82
N ALA A 778 -25.44 -22.10 -10.08
CA ALA A 778 -25.26 -22.06 -8.63
C ALA A 778 -23.78 -22.02 -8.19
N GLN A 779 -22.88 -22.19 -9.15
CA GLN A 779 -21.42 -22.11 -8.97
C GLN A 779 -20.91 -20.72 -9.27
#